data_a6727dbcfc8f7eaf28e2a64fb90be0f8
#
_entry.id   a6727dbcfc8f7eaf28e2a64fb90be0f8
#
_cell.length_a   1.000
_cell.length_b   1.000
_cell.length_c   1.000
_cell.angle_alpha   90.00
_cell.angle_beta   90.00
_cell.angle_gamma   90.00
#
_symmetry.space_group_name_H-M   'P 1'
#
loop_
_entity.id
_entity.type
_entity.pdbx_description
1 polymer ?
#
loop_
_entity_poly.entity_id
_entity_poly.type
_entity_poly.pdbx_seq_one_letter_code
_entity_poly.pdbx_strand_id
1 'polypeptide(L)'
;MKKKQGVLVLILTVVLIGLLAFTTAVGFGPTGTGSAKNIKTGLDLAGGVSITYQAKGDDPSQEDMDDTVYKLQKRVEDYSEEAQVYQEGDDRITVEIPGVTDANKILEDLGKPGSLEFQDESGNVVLDGSDIAGAEGGVTEDSQTGTKQYIVELTLTKDGTTKFADATAANLKKRISIVYDGETISSPVVQAVISDGKAQISGQRSIEEAKELASIIRIGSLKLELEELRSNVVGAQLGQQAIKTSLIAGAIGLVLVGIFMIVVYALPGVVAALSLAIYTGLELVMLNAFDLTLTLPGIAGIILSIGMAVDANVIIYARIREEIAAGKSVRSAIKIGFQKAMSAIVDGNITTLIAAAVLGAMGSGSVKGFAMTLALGIVLSMFTALVISRLLVNAFYAVGLRDEKFYGKQKERKTIDFLEKRKVFFTISIILILLAPIGMGVFHAKDGKALNYSLEFMGGTSTNVTFNEDLSIDDLDSQVKPVVQEVTGDANIQISKVADSNAVIIKTRSLTLDERQELNQKLVDSFGVDESKITAESISSTVSSEMRRDAIVAVLIATICMLLYIWFRFKDVRFASSAVLALLHDVLVVLAFYALSRISVGNTFIACMLTIVGYSINATIVIFDRIRENLKTAGKKADLKELVNLSITQTLTRSIYTSFTTFITIFVVFVMGVSSIREFALPIMVGIVCGAYSSVCITGALWYVLKTKVGKRAK
;
A
#
# COMPACT_ATOMS: atom_id res chain seq x y z
N MET A 1 -41.57 -10.91 1.11
CA MET A 1 -41.00 -12.24 0.84
C MET A 1 -41.87 -13.30 1.53
N LYS A 2 -42.19 -14.42 0.85
CA LYS A 2 -42.93 -15.57 1.43
C LYS A 2 -42.00 -16.44 2.28
N LYS A 3 -42.52 -17.22 3.26
CA LYS A 3 -41.70 -18.06 4.16
C LYS A 3 -40.75 -18.99 3.39
N LYS A 4 -41.23 -19.68 2.33
CA LYS A 4 -40.39 -20.54 1.50
C LYS A 4 -39.22 -19.82 0.83
N GLN A 5 -39.45 -18.57 0.37
CA GLN A 5 -38.40 -17.74 -0.21
C GLN A 5 -37.38 -17.29 0.84
N GLY A 6 -37.83 -17.04 2.10
CA GLY A 6 -36.92 -16.71 3.19
C GLY A 6 -35.99 -17.85 3.54
N VAL A 7 -36.53 -19.07 3.66
CA VAL A 7 -35.73 -20.29 3.88
C VAL A 7 -34.73 -20.49 2.75
N LEU A 8 -35.17 -20.37 1.49
CA LEU A 8 -34.28 -20.51 0.32
C LEU A 8 -33.11 -19.52 0.38
N VAL A 9 -33.37 -18.22 0.69
CA VAL A 9 -32.32 -17.19 0.80
C VAL A 9 -31.31 -17.57 1.90
N LEU A 10 -31.77 -18.06 3.06
CA LEU A 10 -30.86 -18.46 4.15
C LEU A 10 -30.01 -19.67 3.74
N ILE A 11 -30.58 -20.67 3.07
CA ILE A 11 -29.84 -21.82 2.55
C ILE A 11 -28.81 -21.35 1.52
N LEU A 12 -29.21 -20.52 0.55
CA LEU A 12 -28.29 -19.96 -0.45
C LEU A 12 -27.17 -19.14 0.18
N THR A 13 -27.43 -18.44 1.28
CA THR A 13 -26.41 -17.70 2.03
C THR A 13 -25.35 -18.62 2.64
N VAL A 14 -25.78 -19.74 3.26
CA VAL A 14 -24.86 -20.73 3.80
C VAL A 14 -24.04 -21.38 2.69
N VAL A 15 -24.68 -21.74 1.58
CA VAL A 15 -24.01 -22.27 0.40
C VAL A 15 -23.00 -21.26 -0.17
N LEU A 16 -23.38 -19.98 -0.26
CA LEU A 16 -22.49 -18.92 -0.74
C LEU A 16 -21.26 -18.74 0.16
N ILE A 17 -21.46 -18.72 1.48
CA ILE A 17 -20.34 -18.64 2.44
C ILE A 17 -19.43 -19.87 2.29
N GLY A 18 -20.01 -21.06 2.19
CA GLY A 18 -19.25 -22.28 1.96
C GLY A 18 -18.49 -22.27 0.63
N LEU A 19 -19.12 -21.79 -0.43
CA LEU A 19 -18.50 -21.64 -1.75
C LEU A 19 -17.33 -20.63 -1.71
N LEU A 20 -17.55 -19.46 -1.10
CA LEU A 20 -16.49 -18.45 -0.95
C LEU A 20 -15.33 -18.98 -0.11
N ALA A 21 -15.61 -19.67 1.00
CA ALA A 21 -14.57 -20.29 1.82
C ALA A 21 -13.80 -21.35 1.04
N PHE A 22 -14.50 -22.20 0.27
CA PHE A 22 -13.88 -23.19 -0.59
C PHE A 22 -13.02 -22.53 -1.68
N THR A 23 -13.56 -21.54 -2.39
CA THR A 23 -12.84 -20.81 -3.44
C THR A 23 -11.59 -20.12 -2.88
N THR A 24 -11.69 -19.49 -1.71
CA THR A 24 -10.56 -18.84 -1.06
C THR A 24 -9.48 -19.85 -0.64
N ALA A 25 -9.87 -21.03 -0.18
CA ALA A 25 -8.92 -22.05 0.30
C ALA A 25 -8.27 -22.86 -0.84
N VAL A 26 -9.02 -23.21 -1.87
CA VAL A 26 -8.62 -24.16 -2.92
C VAL A 26 -8.52 -23.50 -4.30
N GLY A 27 -9.38 -22.52 -4.57
CA GLY A 27 -9.55 -21.93 -5.89
C GLY A 27 -10.60 -22.64 -6.75
N PHE A 28 -10.88 -22.06 -7.91
CA PHE A 28 -11.85 -22.58 -8.88
C PHE A 28 -11.13 -23.01 -10.15
N GLY A 29 -11.44 -24.24 -10.60
CA GLY A 29 -10.85 -24.80 -11.82
C GLY A 29 -9.39 -25.22 -11.71
N PRO A 30 -8.75 -25.62 -12.84
CA PRO A 30 -7.37 -26.09 -12.86
C PRO A 30 -6.34 -25.02 -12.49
N THR A 31 -6.67 -23.73 -12.74
CA THR A 31 -5.82 -22.58 -12.44
C THR A 31 -5.91 -22.09 -10.99
N GLY A 32 -6.85 -22.65 -10.19
CA GLY A 32 -7.04 -22.22 -8.80
C GLY A 32 -7.51 -20.77 -8.67
N THR A 33 -8.23 -20.23 -9.67
CA THR A 33 -8.69 -18.83 -9.68
C THR A 33 -9.51 -18.52 -8.42
N GLY A 34 -9.24 -17.41 -7.76
CA GLY A 34 -9.88 -16.97 -6.52
C GLY A 34 -9.27 -17.54 -5.26
N SER A 35 -8.24 -18.40 -5.36
CA SER A 35 -7.51 -18.90 -4.19
C SER A 35 -6.67 -17.79 -3.54
N ALA A 36 -6.67 -17.74 -2.22
CA ALA A 36 -5.81 -16.82 -1.47
C ALA A 36 -4.31 -17.07 -1.71
N LYS A 37 -3.94 -18.30 -2.11
CA LYS A 37 -2.55 -18.63 -2.45
C LYS A 37 -2.08 -18.01 -3.76
N ASN A 38 -3.01 -17.69 -4.66
CA ASN A 38 -2.72 -17.11 -5.97
C ASN A 38 -2.89 -15.59 -5.98
N ILE A 39 -3.06 -14.95 -4.82
CA ILE A 39 -3.03 -13.49 -4.72
C ILE A 39 -1.58 -13.06 -4.88
N LYS A 40 -1.31 -12.19 -5.86
CA LYS A 40 0.01 -11.60 -6.04
C LYS A 40 0.44 -10.85 -4.78
N THR A 41 1.65 -11.11 -4.32
CA THR A 41 2.23 -10.45 -3.16
C THR A 41 3.27 -9.42 -3.62
N GLY A 42 3.21 -8.22 -3.03
CA GLY A 42 4.23 -7.21 -3.25
C GLY A 42 5.56 -7.62 -2.60
N LEU A 43 6.61 -6.92 -2.97
CA LEU A 43 7.97 -7.14 -2.49
C LEU A 43 8.10 -7.17 -0.96
N ASP A 44 7.33 -6.34 -0.29
CA ASP A 44 7.26 -6.27 1.18
C ASP A 44 6.73 -7.56 1.84
N LEU A 45 6.03 -8.40 1.08
CA LEU A 45 5.51 -9.70 1.52
C LEU A 45 6.24 -10.90 0.92
N ALA A 46 6.57 -10.86 -0.36
CA ALA A 46 7.28 -11.94 -1.05
C ALA A 46 8.77 -11.94 -0.72
N GLY A 47 9.32 -10.79 -0.33
CA GLY A 47 10.74 -10.50 -0.38
C GLY A 47 11.21 -10.29 -1.81
N GLY A 48 12.45 -9.86 -2.00
CA GLY A 48 13.02 -9.67 -3.32
C GLY A 48 13.69 -8.31 -3.50
N VAL A 49 13.80 -7.88 -4.75
CA VAL A 49 14.49 -6.65 -5.15
C VAL A 49 13.54 -5.73 -5.93
N SER A 50 13.59 -4.43 -5.64
CA SER A 50 13.00 -3.38 -6.47
C SER A 50 14.05 -2.33 -6.77
N ILE A 51 14.17 -1.94 -8.04
CA ILE A 51 15.06 -0.89 -8.48
C ILE A 51 14.29 0.07 -9.39
N THR A 52 14.43 1.36 -9.15
CA THR A 52 13.93 2.39 -10.05
C THR A 52 15.12 3.12 -10.66
N TYR A 53 15.20 3.08 -11.96
CA TYR A 53 16.19 3.78 -12.77
C TYR A 53 15.59 5.03 -13.41
N GLN A 54 16.43 6.04 -13.62
CA GLN A 54 16.14 7.18 -14.49
C GLN A 54 16.99 7.10 -15.75
N ALA A 55 16.40 7.32 -16.90
CA ALA A 55 17.14 7.47 -18.14
C ALA A 55 17.94 8.77 -18.11
N LYS A 56 19.25 8.67 -18.38
CA LYS A 56 20.11 9.85 -18.51
C LYS A 56 19.88 10.52 -19.87
N GLY A 57 19.86 11.84 -19.87
CA GLY A 57 19.67 12.66 -21.06
C GLY A 57 18.35 13.43 -21.03
N ASP A 58 18.26 14.44 -21.89
CA ASP A 58 17.07 15.26 -21.99
C ASP A 58 16.03 14.55 -22.88
N ASP A 59 14.88 14.19 -22.30
CA ASP A 59 13.66 13.73 -22.96
C ASP A 59 13.83 12.43 -23.80
N PRO A 60 13.98 11.25 -23.14
CA PRO A 60 14.13 9.98 -23.86
C PRO A 60 12.90 9.71 -24.73
N SER A 61 13.11 9.16 -25.94
CA SER A 61 11.99 8.82 -26.81
C SER A 61 11.15 7.68 -26.21
N GLN A 62 9.84 7.69 -26.45
CA GLN A 62 8.95 6.61 -25.95
C GLN A 62 9.39 5.24 -26.52
N GLU A 63 9.89 5.19 -27.76
CA GLU A 63 10.39 3.97 -28.41
C GLU A 63 11.62 3.41 -27.66
N ASP A 64 12.57 4.27 -27.25
CA ASP A 64 13.75 3.83 -26.50
C ASP A 64 13.39 3.40 -25.08
N MET A 65 12.39 4.06 -24.45
CA MET A 65 11.84 3.63 -23.17
C MET A 65 11.19 2.25 -23.27
N ASP A 66 10.31 2.03 -24.25
CA ASP A 66 9.62 0.76 -24.48
C ASP A 66 10.62 -0.38 -24.77
N ASP A 67 11.62 -0.13 -25.62
CA ASP A 67 12.70 -1.08 -25.92
C ASP A 67 13.51 -1.43 -24.66
N THR A 68 13.81 -0.42 -23.82
CA THR A 68 14.58 -0.63 -22.60
C THR A 68 13.76 -1.42 -21.57
N VAL A 69 12.47 -1.10 -21.40
CA VAL A 69 11.55 -1.87 -20.55
C VAL A 69 11.46 -3.32 -21.02
N TYR A 70 11.29 -3.55 -22.33
CA TYR A 70 11.21 -4.90 -22.89
C TYR A 70 12.50 -5.70 -22.63
N LYS A 71 13.67 -5.10 -22.82
CA LYS A 71 14.96 -5.75 -22.59
C LYS A 71 15.19 -6.07 -21.12
N LEU A 72 14.91 -5.12 -20.23
CA LEU A 72 14.98 -5.36 -18.79
C LEU A 72 13.98 -6.44 -18.34
N GLN A 73 12.75 -6.46 -18.91
CA GLN A 73 11.78 -7.51 -18.62
C GLN A 73 12.33 -8.89 -18.99
N LYS A 74 12.92 -9.02 -20.17
CA LYS A 74 13.54 -10.29 -20.60
C LYS A 74 14.69 -10.72 -19.71
N ARG A 75 15.47 -9.77 -19.19
CA ARG A 75 16.56 -10.02 -18.26
C ARG A 75 16.06 -10.58 -16.92
N VAL A 76 15.00 -9.97 -16.36
CA VAL A 76 14.51 -10.34 -15.04
C VAL A 76 13.67 -11.61 -15.02
N GLU A 77 13.12 -12.02 -16.18
CA GLU A 77 12.39 -13.29 -16.32
C GLU A 77 13.28 -14.51 -15.98
N ASP A 78 14.60 -14.40 -16.15
CA ASP A 78 15.54 -15.47 -15.78
C ASP A 78 15.68 -15.64 -14.25
N TYR A 79 15.33 -14.61 -13.44
CA TYR A 79 15.39 -14.65 -11.99
C TYR A 79 14.04 -15.01 -11.34
N SER A 80 12.94 -14.56 -11.92
CA SER A 80 11.59 -14.82 -11.38
C SER A 80 10.53 -14.69 -12.48
N GLU A 81 9.65 -15.70 -12.59
CA GLU A 81 8.49 -15.64 -13.50
C GLU A 81 7.49 -14.54 -13.10
N GLU A 82 7.53 -14.08 -11.85
CA GLU A 82 6.68 -13.01 -11.34
C GLU A 82 7.33 -11.61 -11.46
N ALA A 83 8.56 -11.54 -12.03
CA ALA A 83 9.26 -10.29 -12.20
C ALA A 83 8.53 -9.34 -13.16
N GLN A 84 8.53 -8.06 -12.81
CA GLN A 84 7.85 -7.02 -13.58
C GLN A 84 8.77 -5.84 -13.85
N VAL A 85 8.76 -5.36 -15.09
CA VAL A 85 9.42 -4.12 -15.47
C VAL A 85 8.39 -3.21 -16.13
N TYR A 86 8.29 -1.98 -15.64
CA TYR A 86 7.34 -1.02 -16.16
C TYR A 86 7.88 0.42 -16.12
N GLN A 87 7.40 1.23 -17.04
CA GLN A 87 7.70 2.65 -17.08
C GLN A 87 6.94 3.39 -15.98
N GLU A 88 7.60 4.28 -15.26
CA GLU A 88 7.05 5.16 -14.23
C GLU A 88 7.30 6.63 -14.61
N GLY A 89 6.26 7.32 -15.06
CA GLY A 89 6.40 8.68 -15.62
C GLY A 89 7.02 8.66 -17.02
N ASP A 90 7.71 9.72 -17.40
CA ASP A 90 8.21 9.92 -18.76
C ASP A 90 9.63 9.35 -18.97
N ASP A 91 10.45 9.28 -17.90
CA ASP A 91 11.89 9.01 -17.97
C ASP A 91 12.39 7.95 -16.98
N ARG A 92 11.48 7.23 -16.29
CA ARG A 92 11.83 6.23 -15.26
C ARG A 92 11.37 4.84 -15.62
N ILE A 93 12.14 3.86 -15.17
CA ILE A 93 11.84 2.43 -15.31
C ILE A 93 11.99 1.78 -13.95
N THR A 94 10.94 1.10 -13.51
CA THR A 94 10.93 0.34 -12.26
C THR A 94 10.98 -1.15 -12.58
N VAL A 95 11.89 -1.83 -11.90
CA VAL A 95 12.12 -3.28 -11.97
C VAL A 95 11.75 -3.87 -10.62
N GLU A 96 10.86 -4.85 -10.60
CA GLU A 96 10.46 -5.58 -9.39
C GLU A 96 10.65 -7.08 -9.59
N ILE A 97 11.41 -7.72 -8.71
CA ILE A 97 11.73 -9.16 -8.78
C ILE A 97 11.36 -9.79 -7.44
N PRO A 98 10.13 -10.28 -7.27
CA PRO A 98 9.69 -10.90 -6.04
C PRO A 98 10.24 -12.32 -5.89
N GLY A 99 10.35 -12.78 -4.63
CA GLY A 99 10.63 -14.17 -4.28
C GLY A 99 12.09 -14.62 -4.44
N VAL A 100 13.00 -13.72 -4.77
CA VAL A 100 14.42 -14.07 -4.94
C VAL A 100 15.15 -14.14 -3.61
N THR A 101 16.10 -15.09 -3.50
CA THR A 101 16.84 -15.35 -2.27
C THR A 101 18.18 -14.62 -2.22
N ASP A 102 18.81 -14.37 -3.37
CA ASP A 102 20.07 -13.65 -3.49
C ASP A 102 19.87 -12.29 -4.14
N ALA A 103 19.27 -11.41 -3.34
CA ALA A 103 18.89 -10.08 -3.80
C ALA A 103 20.09 -9.17 -4.07
N ASN A 104 21.19 -9.33 -3.34
CA ASN A 104 22.40 -8.51 -3.54
C ASN A 104 23.08 -8.82 -4.87
N LYS A 105 23.18 -10.11 -5.24
CA LYS A 105 23.72 -10.52 -6.53
C LYS A 105 22.89 -9.98 -7.69
N ILE A 106 21.57 -10.03 -7.58
CA ILE A 106 20.67 -9.50 -8.61
C ILE A 106 20.80 -7.98 -8.74
N LEU A 107 20.95 -7.29 -7.62
CA LEU A 107 21.18 -5.84 -7.61
C LEU A 107 22.51 -5.52 -8.34
N GLU A 108 23.53 -6.32 -8.12
CA GLU A 108 24.82 -6.21 -8.82
C GLU A 108 24.66 -6.46 -10.32
N ASP A 109 24.00 -7.56 -10.69
CA ASP A 109 23.80 -7.94 -12.09
C ASP A 109 22.95 -6.91 -12.86
N LEU A 110 21.97 -6.27 -12.19
CA LEU A 110 21.10 -5.25 -12.77
C LEU A 110 21.67 -3.84 -12.66
N GLY A 111 22.51 -3.57 -11.69
CA GLY A 111 23.05 -2.23 -11.38
C GLY A 111 24.07 -1.71 -12.38
N LYS A 112 24.62 -2.59 -13.20
CA LYS A 112 25.46 -2.25 -14.34
C LYS A 112 24.70 -2.54 -15.63
N PRO A 113 23.88 -1.60 -16.13
CA PRO A 113 23.21 -1.77 -17.43
C PRO A 113 24.25 -1.76 -18.54
N GLY A 114 24.70 -2.95 -18.90
CA GLY A 114 25.93 -3.17 -19.61
C GLY A 114 26.00 -2.64 -21.03
N SER A 115 27.16 -2.19 -21.41
CA SER A 115 27.51 -2.04 -22.83
C SER A 115 28.05 -3.37 -23.35
N LEU A 116 27.34 -4.00 -24.28
CA LEU A 116 27.87 -5.16 -25.02
C LEU A 116 28.52 -4.69 -26.29
N GLU A 117 29.79 -5.02 -26.44
CA GLU A 117 30.58 -4.68 -27.64
C GLU A 117 31.28 -5.92 -28.17
N PHE A 118 31.31 -6.04 -29.48
CA PHE A 118 32.20 -6.98 -30.18
C PHE A 118 33.38 -6.19 -30.69
N GLN A 119 34.58 -6.50 -30.20
CA GLN A 119 35.80 -5.77 -30.53
C GLN A 119 36.78 -6.63 -31.32
N ASP A 120 37.43 -6.06 -32.35
CA ASP A 120 38.54 -6.69 -33.03
C ASP A 120 39.82 -6.72 -32.17
N GLU A 121 40.89 -7.37 -32.65
CA GLU A 121 42.17 -7.44 -31.94
C GLU A 121 42.83 -6.06 -31.70
N SER A 122 42.38 -5.02 -32.39
CA SER A 122 42.85 -3.64 -32.23
C SER A 122 42.01 -2.83 -31.23
N GLY A 123 40.93 -3.42 -30.65
CA GLY A 123 40.00 -2.78 -29.76
C GLY A 123 38.93 -1.93 -30.46
N ASN A 124 38.78 -2.04 -31.78
CA ASN A 124 37.71 -1.33 -32.48
C ASN A 124 36.40 -2.09 -32.33
N VAL A 125 35.31 -1.38 -31.98
CA VAL A 125 33.97 -1.95 -31.90
C VAL A 125 33.48 -2.27 -33.34
N VAL A 126 33.16 -3.54 -33.57
CA VAL A 126 32.68 -4.05 -34.89
C VAL A 126 31.18 -4.32 -34.89
N LEU A 127 30.59 -4.63 -33.70
CA LEU A 127 29.17 -4.71 -33.43
C LEU A 127 28.91 -4.20 -32.00
N ASP A 128 27.76 -3.66 -31.80
CA ASP A 128 27.22 -3.38 -30.48
C ASP A 128 25.97 -4.22 -30.17
N GLY A 129 25.48 -4.17 -28.95
CA GLY A 129 24.34 -4.98 -28.55
C GLY A 129 23.04 -4.66 -29.30
N SER A 130 22.93 -3.49 -29.96
CA SER A 130 21.76 -3.13 -30.78
C SER A 130 21.73 -3.88 -32.10
N ASP A 131 22.86 -4.42 -32.51
CA ASP A 131 23.02 -5.23 -33.74
C ASP A 131 22.59 -6.69 -33.55
N ILE A 132 22.28 -7.11 -32.30
CA ILE A 132 21.87 -8.48 -31.96
C ILE A 132 20.34 -8.54 -31.83
N ALA A 133 19.69 -9.43 -32.58
CA ALA A 133 18.26 -9.70 -32.49
C ALA A 133 17.93 -10.80 -31.49
N GLY A 134 18.87 -11.73 -31.24
CA GLY A 134 18.66 -12.81 -30.26
C GLY A 134 19.93 -13.63 -30.03
N ALA A 135 19.98 -14.30 -28.88
CA ALA A 135 21.03 -15.24 -28.51
C ALA A 135 20.45 -16.40 -27.72
N GLU A 136 20.79 -17.65 -28.05
CA GLU A 136 20.32 -18.86 -27.37
C GLU A 136 21.48 -19.82 -27.11
N GLY A 137 21.54 -20.36 -25.86
CA GLY A 137 22.48 -21.42 -25.50
C GLY A 137 21.96 -22.78 -25.96
N GLY A 138 22.73 -23.50 -26.77
CA GLY A 138 22.35 -24.77 -27.35
C GLY A 138 23.43 -25.85 -27.26
N VAL A 139 23.06 -27.04 -27.67
CA VAL A 139 23.98 -28.19 -27.82
C VAL A 139 23.95 -28.61 -29.28
N THR A 140 25.09 -28.67 -29.89
CA THR A 140 25.27 -29.24 -31.25
C THR A 140 26.18 -30.47 -31.20
N GLU A 141 26.13 -31.30 -32.23
CA GLU A 141 27.08 -32.39 -32.40
C GLU A 141 28.07 -32.03 -33.52
N ASP A 142 29.35 -32.15 -33.22
CA ASP A 142 30.39 -31.99 -34.22
C ASP A 142 30.25 -33.07 -35.28
N SER A 143 30.02 -32.67 -36.52
CA SER A 143 29.74 -33.56 -37.62
C SER A 143 30.92 -34.47 -38.00
N GLN A 144 32.15 -34.19 -37.55
CA GLN A 144 33.35 -34.97 -37.81
C GLN A 144 33.70 -35.95 -36.71
N THR A 145 33.48 -35.55 -35.45
CA THR A 145 33.87 -36.30 -34.24
C THR A 145 32.72 -36.92 -33.49
N GLY A 146 31.46 -36.51 -33.73
CA GLY A 146 30.28 -36.94 -32.99
C GLY A 146 30.24 -36.47 -31.53
N THR A 147 31.14 -35.56 -31.14
CA THR A 147 31.22 -35.02 -29.80
C THR A 147 30.20 -33.90 -29.60
N LYS A 148 29.55 -33.88 -28.44
CA LYS A 148 28.67 -32.78 -28.07
C LYS A 148 29.47 -31.52 -27.83
N GLN A 149 29.07 -30.44 -28.45
CA GLN A 149 29.61 -29.08 -28.25
C GLN A 149 28.49 -28.19 -27.71
N TYR A 150 28.84 -27.38 -26.70
CA TYR A 150 27.97 -26.36 -26.20
C TYR A 150 28.25 -25.06 -26.95
N ILE A 151 27.19 -24.44 -27.48
CA ILE A 151 27.28 -23.28 -28.34
C ILE A 151 26.30 -22.20 -27.91
N VAL A 152 26.62 -20.95 -28.29
CA VAL A 152 25.64 -19.87 -28.31
C VAL A 152 25.29 -19.55 -29.74
N GLU A 153 24.02 -19.67 -30.09
CA GLU A 153 23.48 -19.28 -31.39
C GLU A 153 23.09 -17.81 -31.36
N LEU A 154 23.65 -17.00 -32.24
CA LEU A 154 23.36 -15.59 -32.39
C LEU A 154 22.50 -15.37 -33.64
N THR A 155 21.46 -14.52 -33.46
CA THR A 155 20.67 -13.98 -34.56
C THR A 155 20.90 -12.46 -34.59
N LEU A 156 21.36 -11.95 -35.74
CA LEU A 156 21.68 -10.54 -35.93
C LEU A 156 20.49 -9.78 -36.51
N THR A 157 20.42 -8.48 -36.26
CA THR A 157 19.50 -7.58 -36.96
C THR A 157 19.94 -7.44 -38.44
N LYS A 158 19.13 -6.80 -39.27
CA LYS A 158 19.46 -6.59 -40.67
C LYS A 158 20.74 -5.75 -40.85
N ASP A 159 20.88 -4.71 -40.01
CA ASP A 159 22.07 -3.84 -40.04
C ASP A 159 23.28 -4.55 -39.42
N GLY A 160 23.07 -5.26 -38.30
CA GLY A 160 24.08 -6.09 -37.65
C GLY A 160 24.60 -7.18 -38.60
N THR A 161 23.76 -7.79 -39.47
CA THR A 161 24.18 -8.77 -40.46
C THR A 161 25.18 -8.18 -41.42
N THR A 162 24.94 -6.96 -41.91
CA THR A 162 25.87 -6.29 -42.86
C THR A 162 27.17 -5.94 -42.17
N LYS A 163 27.14 -5.32 -40.99
CA LYS A 163 28.34 -4.98 -40.22
C LYS A 163 29.16 -6.23 -39.86
N PHE A 164 28.51 -7.33 -39.52
CA PHE A 164 29.19 -8.56 -39.10
C PHE A 164 29.81 -9.32 -40.31
N ALA A 165 29.20 -9.24 -41.48
CA ALA A 165 29.78 -9.78 -42.70
C ALA A 165 31.12 -9.09 -43.02
N ASP A 166 31.15 -7.76 -42.94
CA ASP A 166 32.37 -6.97 -43.14
C ASP A 166 33.42 -7.26 -42.06
N ALA A 167 32.98 -7.29 -40.79
CA ALA A 167 33.84 -7.56 -39.66
C ALA A 167 34.47 -8.96 -39.72
N THR A 168 33.69 -9.99 -40.05
CA THR A 168 34.20 -11.37 -40.16
C THR A 168 35.10 -11.56 -41.39
N ALA A 169 34.84 -10.84 -42.48
CA ALA A 169 35.74 -10.85 -43.65
C ALA A 169 37.09 -10.20 -43.31
N ALA A 170 37.12 -9.08 -42.61
CA ALA A 170 38.34 -8.38 -42.20
C ALA A 170 39.13 -9.12 -41.10
N ASN A 171 38.46 -9.92 -40.26
CA ASN A 171 39.06 -10.60 -39.12
C ASN A 171 39.10 -12.15 -39.28
N LEU A 172 39.11 -12.67 -40.51
CA LEU A 172 39.18 -14.11 -40.75
C LEU A 172 40.43 -14.72 -40.08
N LYS A 173 40.24 -15.80 -39.29
CA LYS A 173 41.27 -16.47 -38.46
C LYS A 173 41.83 -15.60 -37.31
N LYS A 174 41.27 -14.43 -37.06
CA LYS A 174 41.57 -13.59 -35.89
C LYS A 174 40.47 -13.72 -34.87
N ARG A 175 40.69 -13.13 -33.69
CA ARG A 175 39.69 -13.11 -32.59
C ARG A 175 38.80 -11.89 -32.73
N ILE A 176 37.55 -12.09 -32.40
CA ILE A 176 36.61 -11.02 -32.07
C ILE A 176 36.24 -11.23 -30.62
N SER A 177 36.62 -10.28 -29.76
CA SER A 177 36.33 -10.34 -28.35
C SER A 177 34.93 -9.81 -28.07
N ILE A 178 34.18 -10.50 -27.23
CA ILE A 178 32.90 -10.06 -26.72
C ILE A 178 33.18 -9.42 -25.35
N VAL A 179 32.97 -8.11 -25.30
CA VAL A 179 33.24 -7.27 -24.13
C VAL A 179 31.94 -6.82 -23.56
N TYR A 180 31.77 -7.02 -22.27
CA TYR A 180 30.62 -6.56 -21.52
C TYR A 180 31.10 -5.69 -20.35
N ASP A 181 30.63 -4.45 -20.27
CA ASP A 181 31.08 -3.43 -19.30
C ASP A 181 32.62 -3.26 -19.22
N GLY A 182 33.29 -3.35 -20.35
CA GLY A 182 34.76 -3.24 -20.41
C GLY A 182 35.51 -4.51 -20.02
N GLU A 183 34.83 -5.57 -19.62
CA GLU A 183 35.39 -6.89 -19.32
C GLU A 183 35.21 -7.86 -20.50
N THR A 184 36.27 -8.55 -20.91
CA THR A 184 36.17 -9.56 -21.98
C THR A 184 35.56 -10.85 -21.44
N ILE A 185 34.32 -11.12 -21.78
CA ILE A 185 33.58 -12.33 -21.37
C ILE A 185 33.84 -13.54 -22.29
N SER A 186 34.17 -13.31 -23.57
CA SER A 186 34.53 -14.38 -24.51
C SER A 186 35.37 -13.81 -25.63
N SER A 187 36.21 -14.63 -26.26
CA SER A 187 37.10 -14.19 -27.37
C SER A 187 37.22 -15.29 -28.43
N PRO A 188 36.12 -15.60 -29.18
CA PRO A 188 36.13 -16.63 -30.21
C PRO A 188 36.95 -16.24 -31.43
N VAL A 189 37.43 -17.25 -32.14
CA VAL A 189 38.15 -17.08 -33.42
C VAL A 189 37.18 -17.15 -34.59
N VAL A 190 37.23 -16.19 -35.50
CA VAL A 190 36.43 -16.17 -36.71
C VAL A 190 36.85 -17.30 -37.65
N GLN A 191 35.99 -18.29 -37.88
CA GLN A 191 36.28 -19.46 -38.70
C GLN A 191 35.92 -19.24 -40.17
N ALA A 192 34.84 -18.49 -40.43
CA ALA A 192 34.33 -18.21 -41.78
C ALA A 192 33.69 -16.81 -41.80
N VAL A 193 33.49 -16.27 -42.99
CA VAL A 193 32.70 -15.05 -43.20
C VAL A 193 31.22 -15.38 -42.99
N ILE A 194 30.56 -14.59 -42.16
CA ILE A 194 29.16 -14.79 -41.77
C ILE A 194 28.32 -13.68 -42.40
N SER A 195 27.51 -14.04 -43.40
CA SER A 195 26.70 -13.09 -44.18
C SER A 195 25.21 -13.38 -44.17
N ASP A 196 24.79 -14.43 -43.43
CA ASP A 196 23.38 -14.86 -43.33
C ASP A 196 22.67 -14.37 -42.04
N GLY A 197 23.39 -13.62 -41.24
CA GLY A 197 22.84 -13.08 -39.96
C GLY A 197 22.75 -14.10 -38.84
N LYS A 198 23.33 -15.29 -39.00
CA LYS A 198 23.37 -16.32 -37.94
C LYS A 198 24.82 -16.68 -37.62
N ALA A 199 25.20 -16.58 -36.39
CA ALA A 199 26.52 -16.92 -35.90
C ALA A 199 26.45 -17.93 -34.76
N GLN A 200 27.52 -18.71 -34.59
CA GLN A 200 27.66 -19.63 -33.48
C GLN A 200 28.97 -19.36 -32.73
N ILE A 201 28.87 -19.19 -31.41
CA ILE A 201 30.02 -19.10 -30.53
C ILE A 201 30.19 -20.46 -29.88
N SER A 202 31.33 -21.12 -30.13
CA SER A 202 31.67 -22.41 -29.56
C SER A 202 32.79 -22.27 -28.52
N GLY A 203 33.00 -23.33 -27.72
CA GLY A 203 34.08 -23.37 -26.74
C GLY A 203 33.64 -23.28 -25.29
N GLN A 204 32.32 -23.26 -25.03
CA GLN A 204 31.75 -23.35 -23.69
C GLN A 204 31.93 -24.76 -23.11
N ARG A 205 32.15 -24.85 -21.81
CA ARG A 205 32.44 -26.11 -21.08
C ARG A 205 31.20 -26.87 -20.74
N SER A 206 30.07 -26.16 -20.56
CA SER A 206 28.78 -26.74 -20.22
C SER A 206 27.63 -26.00 -20.88
N ILE A 207 26.41 -26.60 -20.83
CA ILE A 207 25.19 -25.96 -21.32
C ILE A 207 24.82 -24.74 -20.48
N GLU A 208 25.15 -24.78 -19.18
CA GLU A 208 24.92 -23.68 -18.25
C GLU A 208 25.75 -22.46 -18.66
N GLU A 209 27.09 -22.64 -18.92
CA GLU A 209 27.98 -21.58 -19.40
C GLU A 209 27.50 -21.01 -20.75
N ALA A 210 27.01 -21.86 -21.66
CA ALA A 210 26.47 -21.42 -22.93
C ALA A 210 25.19 -20.60 -22.76
N LYS A 211 24.30 -21.00 -21.85
CA LYS A 211 23.07 -20.25 -21.53
C LYS A 211 23.37 -18.94 -20.84
N GLU A 212 24.34 -18.90 -19.94
CA GLU A 212 24.78 -17.69 -19.25
C GLU A 212 25.35 -16.67 -20.26
N LEU A 213 26.27 -17.10 -21.14
CA LEU A 213 26.82 -16.25 -22.19
C LEU A 213 25.73 -15.77 -23.15
N ALA A 214 24.79 -16.64 -23.54
CA ALA A 214 23.64 -16.26 -24.38
C ALA A 214 22.75 -15.24 -23.70
N SER A 215 22.54 -15.37 -22.41
CA SER A 215 21.77 -14.41 -21.61
C SER A 215 22.44 -13.04 -21.61
N ILE A 216 23.74 -12.98 -21.32
CA ILE A 216 24.51 -11.72 -21.32
C ILE A 216 24.45 -11.05 -22.70
N ILE A 217 24.59 -11.81 -23.78
CA ILE A 217 24.54 -11.28 -25.14
C ILE A 217 23.14 -10.81 -25.52
N ARG A 218 22.09 -11.56 -25.16
CA ARG A 218 20.69 -11.24 -25.45
C ARG A 218 20.24 -9.96 -24.74
N ILE A 219 20.77 -9.69 -23.55
CA ILE A 219 20.56 -8.49 -22.79
C ILE A 219 20.99 -7.26 -23.61
N GLY A 220 22.05 -7.37 -24.39
CA GLY A 220 22.55 -6.33 -25.30
C GLY A 220 22.85 -5.01 -24.61
N SER A 221 23.32 -4.02 -25.34
CA SER A 221 23.37 -2.66 -24.83
C SER A 221 21.94 -2.11 -24.70
N LEU A 222 21.60 -1.55 -23.54
CA LEU A 222 20.44 -0.71 -23.42
C LEU A 222 20.67 0.54 -24.30
N LYS A 223 19.64 0.99 -25.00
CA LYS A 223 19.74 2.25 -25.78
C LYS A 223 19.86 3.47 -24.87
N LEU A 224 19.30 3.37 -23.66
CA LEU A 224 19.32 4.42 -22.66
C LEU A 224 20.36 4.09 -21.58
N GLU A 225 21.16 5.07 -21.22
CA GLU A 225 21.99 5.02 -20.02
C GLU A 225 21.09 5.26 -18.82
N LEU A 226 21.13 4.32 -17.85
CA LEU A 226 20.28 4.33 -16.69
C LEU A 226 21.06 4.72 -15.43
N GLU A 227 20.47 5.55 -14.60
CA GLU A 227 20.98 5.91 -13.27
C GLU A 227 20.04 5.39 -12.20
N GLU A 228 20.58 4.72 -11.18
CA GLU A 228 19.78 4.23 -10.05
C GLU A 228 19.27 5.40 -9.21
N LEU A 229 17.96 5.55 -9.13
CA LEU A 229 17.28 6.51 -8.26
C LEU A 229 16.89 5.94 -6.92
N ARG A 230 16.49 4.68 -6.93
CA ARG A 230 16.00 3.94 -5.76
C ARG A 230 16.29 2.47 -5.92
N SER A 231 16.73 1.84 -4.83
CA SER A 231 16.75 0.39 -4.73
C SER A 231 16.27 -0.05 -3.35
N ASN A 232 15.60 -1.19 -3.31
CA ASN A 232 15.08 -1.79 -2.09
C ASN A 232 15.26 -3.30 -2.14
N VAL A 233 15.91 -3.84 -1.13
CA VAL A 233 16.10 -5.27 -0.92
C VAL A 233 15.32 -5.70 0.31
N VAL A 234 14.38 -6.60 0.15
CA VAL A 234 13.50 -7.08 1.23
C VAL A 234 13.71 -8.58 1.46
N GLY A 235 13.99 -8.96 2.69
CA GLY A 235 14.13 -10.36 3.06
C GLY A 235 12.78 -11.10 3.13
N ALA A 236 12.66 -12.24 2.46
CA ALA A 236 11.41 -13.02 2.37
C ALA A 236 10.85 -13.50 3.72
N GLN A 237 11.70 -13.74 4.73
CA GLN A 237 11.25 -14.23 6.04
C GLN A 237 10.35 -13.24 6.78
N LEU A 238 10.60 -11.93 6.65
CA LEU A 238 9.80 -10.89 7.29
C LEU A 238 8.38 -10.84 6.72
N GLY A 239 8.25 -10.98 5.41
CA GLY A 239 6.97 -10.97 4.72
C GLY A 239 6.08 -12.15 5.10
N GLN A 240 6.63 -13.38 5.14
CA GLN A 240 5.87 -14.57 5.53
C GLN A 240 5.35 -14.48 6.98
N GLN A 241 6.15 -13.98 7.90
CA GLN A 241 5.72 -13.76 9.27
C GLN A 241 4.61 -12.70 9.34
N ALA A 242 4.72 -11.63 8.57
CA ALA A 242 3.72 -10.59 8.50
C ALA A 242 2.38 -11.10 7.96
N ILE A 243 2.38 -11.91 6.90
CA ILE A 243 1.16 -12.55 6.36
C ILE A 243 0.49 -13.41 7.44
N LYS A 244 1.26 -14.30 8.08
CA LYS A 244 0.71 -15.23 9.09
C LYS A 244 0.09 -14.48 10.28
N THR A 245 0.80 -13.52 10.84
CA THR A 245 0.30 -12.77 12.00
C THR A 245 -0.90 -11.90 11.65
N SER A 246 -0.90 -11.31 10.45
CA SER A 246 -2.00 -10.47 9.97
C SER A 246 -3.27 -11.28 9.66
N LEU A 247 -3.15 -12.47 9.08
CA LEU A 247 -4.29 -13.36 8.86
C LEU A 247 -4.95 -13.75 10.19
N ILE A 248 -4.14 -14.08 11.20
CA ILE A 248 -4.65 -14.39 12.54
C ILE A 248 -5.33 -13.14 13.15
N ALA A 249 -4.68 -11.98 13.04
CA ALA A 249 -5.23 -10.72 13.53
C ALA A 249 -6.56 -10.37 12.83
N GLY A 250 -6.64 -10.54 11.51
CA GLY A 250 -7.86 -10.34 10.73
C GLY A 250 -8.99 -11.26 11.15
N ALA A 251 -8.69 -12.55 11.35
CA ALA A 251 -9.67 -13.53 11.83
C ALA A 251 -10.20 -13.20 13.24
N ILE A 252 -9.30 -12.83 14.16
CA ILE A 252 -9.68 -12.42 15.51
C ILE A 252 -10.52 -11.13 15.46
N GLY A 253 -10.10 -10.14 14.67
CA GLY A 253 -10.84 -8.88 14.49
C GLY A 253 -12.24 -9.13 13.94
N LEU A 254 -12.38 -9.99 12.92
CA LEU A 254 -13.67 -10.39 12.36
C LEU A 254 -14.59 -11.04 13.39
N VAL A 255 -14.06 -11.98 14.19
CA VAL A 255 -14.83 -12.65 15.25
C VAL A 255 -15.26 -11.67 16.34
N LEU A 256 -14.36 -10.81 16.81
CA LEU A 256 -14.67 -9.82 17.86
C LEU A 256 -15.74 -8.82 17.39
N VAL A 257 -15.64 -8.32 16.17
CA VAL A 257 -16.66 -7.43 15.59
C VAL A 257 -17.98 -8.16 15.40
N GLY A 258 -17.95 -9.41 14.93
CA GLY A 258 -19.14 -10.25 14.81
C GLY A 258 -19.86 -10.45 16.15
N ILE A 259 -19.12 -10.80 17.20
CA ILE A 259 -19.64 -10.96 18.55
C ILE A 259 -20.22 -9.62 19.06
N PHE A 260 -19.48 -8.52 18.91
CA PHE A 260 -19.95 -7.19 19.29
C PHE A 260 -21.28 -6.86 18.63
N MET A 261 -21.40 -7.09 17.32
CA MET A 261 -22.63 -6.83 16.59
C MET A 261 -23.80 -7.69 17.06
N ILE A 262 -23.58 -8.98 17.34
CA ILE A 262 -24.60 -9.88 17.85
C ILE A 262 -25.09 -9.41 19.23
N VAL A 263 -24.17 -9.09 20.13
CA VAL A 263 -24.49 -8.62 21.50
C VAL A 263 -25.27 -7.30 21.47
N VAL A 264 -24.85 -6.37 20.61
CA VAL A 264 -25.46 -5.02 20.55
C VAL A 264 -26.77 -5.04 19.77
N TYR A 265 -26.84 -5.72 18.64
CA TYR A 265 -27.98 -5.62 17.72
C TYR A 265 -28.88 -6.87 17.64
N ALA A 266 -28.56 -7.93 18.40
CA ALA A 266 -29.28 -9.21 18.40
C ALA A 266 -29.42 -9.80 17.00
N LEU A 267 -30.63 -10.06 16.47
CA LEU A 267 -30.85 -10.67 15.16
C LEU A 267 -30.23 -9.86 13.99
N PRO A 268 -30.41 -8.54 13.88
CA PRO A 268 -29.65 -7.74 12.92
C PRO A 268 -28.13 -7.89 13.06
N GLY A 269 -27.62 -8.10 14.30
CA GLY A 269 -26.21 -8.38 14.54
C GLY A 269 -25.73 -9.71 13.93
N VAL A 270 -26.56 -10.76 14.00
CA VAL A 270 -26.28 -12.03 13.31
C VAL A 270 -26.22 -11.82 11.79
N VAL A 271 -27.14 -11.01 11.24
CA VAL A 271 -27.11 -10.65 9.83
C VAL A 271 -25.83 -9.88 9.48
N ALA A 272 -25.38 -8.96 10.32
CA ALA A 272 -24.12 -8.26 10.11
C ALA A 272 -22.92 -9.23 10.07
N ALA A 273 -22.87 -10.19 11.02
CA ALA A 273 -21.80 -11.18 11.06
C ALA A 273 -21.78 -12.07 9.79
N LEU A 274 -22.95 -12.51 9.32
CA LEU A 274 -23.07 -13.28 8.06
C LEU A 274 -22.67 -12.44 6.85
N SER A 275 -23.12 -11.16 6.80
CA SER A 275 -22.74 -10.24 5.73
C SER A 275 -21.24 -9.94 5.72
N LEU A 276 -20.62 -9.85 6.89
CA LEU A 276 -19.19 -9.64 7.07
C LEU A 276 -18.38 -10.85 6.61
N ALA A 277 -18.86 -12.07 6.88
CA ALA A 277 -18.24 -13.31 6.37
C ALA A 277 -18.28 -13.37 4.83
N ILE A 278 -19.42 -12.99 4.22
CA ILE A 278 -19.55 -12.91 2.74
C ILE A 278 -18.62 -11.80 2.21
N TYR A 279 -18.57 -10.65 2.86
CA TYR A 279 -17.70 -9.53 2.51
C TYR A 279 -16.23 -9.97 2.44
N THR A 280 -15.73 -10.58 3.52
CA THR A 280 -14.32 -11.04 3.59
C THR A 280 -14.00 -12.08 2.50
N GLY A 281 -14.90 -13.04 2.29
CA GLY A 281 -14.72 -14.02 1.21
C GLY A 281 -14.72 -13.39 -0.19
N LEU A 282 -15.63 -12.43 -0.43
CA LEU A 282 -15.67 -11.69 -1.71
C LEU A 282 -14.41 -10.85 -1.91
N GLU A 283 -13.92 -10.18 -0.86
CA GLU A 283 -12.72 -9.34 -0.94
C GLU A 283 -11.50 -10.16 -1.35
N LEU A 284 -11.27 -11.31 -0.71
CA LEU A 284 -10.15 -12.20 -1.04
C LEU A 284 -10.26 -12.77 -2.47
N VAL A 285 -11.45 -13.20 -2.89
CA VAL A 285 -11.68 -13.70 -4.26
C VAL A 285 -11.47 -12.60 -5.29
N MET A 286 -11.94 -11.38 -5.02
CA MET A 286 -11.82 -10.25 -5.95
C MET A 286 -10.39 -9.72 -6.06
N LEU A 287 -9.58 -9.79 -4.99
CA LEU A 287 -8.15 -9.45 -5.06
C LEU A 287 -7.43 -10.28 -6.13
N ASN A 288 -7.67 -11.59 -6.15
CA ASN A 288 -7.11 -12.47 -7.17
C ASN A 288 -7.77 -12.23 -8.55
N ALA A 289 -9.09 -12.04 -8.61
CA ALA A 289 -9.81 -11.86 -9.87
C ALA A 289 -9.43 -10.57 -10.61
N PHE A 290 -9.08 -9.50 -9.88
CA PHE A 290 -8.61 -8.24 -10.44
C PHE A 290 -7.09 -8.12 -10.50
N ASP A 291 -6.39 -9.20 -10.21
CA ASP A 291 -4.92 -9.27 -10.25
C ASP A 291 -4.24 -8.17 -9.38
N LEU A 292 -4.84 -7.88 -8.23
CA LEU A 292 -4.36 -6.84 -7.32
C LEU A 292 -3.21 -7.36 -6.46
N THR A 293 -2.11 -6.60 -6.43
CA THR A 293 -0.95 -6.92 -5.62
C THR A 293 -1.22 -6.60 -4.14
N LEU A 294 -1.10 -7.61 -3.28
CA LEU A 294 -1.24 -7.47 -1.84
C LEU A 294 0.10 -7.01 -1.23
N THR A 295 0.05 -5.90 -0.49
CA THR A 295 1.21 -5.31 0.20
C THR A 295 1.01 -5.30 1.71
N LEU A 296 2.05 -5.05 2.51
CA LEU A 296 1.94 -4.93 3.97
C LEU A 296 0.89 -3.88 4.39
N PRO A 297 0.94 -2.63 3.88
CA PRO A 297 -0.14 -1.68 4.10
C PRO A 297 -1.48 -2.15 3.53
N GLY A 298 -1.49 -2.88 2.40
CA GLY A 298 -2.69 -3.46 1.80
C GLY A 298 -3.40 -4.44 2.72
N ILE A 299 -2.67 -5.31 3.43
CA ILE A 299 -3.25 -6.19 4.46
C ILE A 299 -3.89 -5.36 5.58
N ALA A 300 -3.19 -4.32 6.06
CA ALA A 300 -3.75 -3.43 7.06
C ALA A 300 -5.02 -2.72 6.53
N GLY A 301 -5.05 -2.36 5.24
CA GLY A 301 -6.22 -1.83 4.54
C GLY A 301 -7.41 -2.79 4.54
N ILE A 302 -7.18 -4.07 4.25
CA ILE A 302 -8.22 -5.11 4.31
C ILE A 302 -8.78 -5.23 5.73
N ILE A 303 -7.93 -5.29 6.74
CA ILE A 303 -8.39 -5.42 8.13
C ILE A 303 -9.12 -4.16 8.60
N LEU A 304 -8.65 -2.98 8.19
CA LEU A 304 -9.37 -1.72 8.43
C LEU A 304 -10.74 -1.73 7.75
N SER A 305 -10.81 -2.19 6.51
CA SER A 305 -12.05 -2.26 5.73
C SER A 305 -13.06 -3.24 6.34
N ILE A 306 -12.63 -4.33 7.00
CA ILE A 306 -13.49 -5.21 7.81
C ILE A 306 -14.20 -4.41 8.91
N GLY A 307 -13.48 -3.53 9.63
CA GLY A 307 -14.06 -2.63 10.62
C GLY A 307 -15.09 -1.68 10.02
N MET A 308 -14.75 -1.08 8.87
CA MET A 308 -15.63 -0.14 8.16
C MET A 308 -16.82 -0.80 7.49
N ALA A 309 -16.71 -2.07 7.07
CA ALA A 309 -17.80 -2.81 6.44
C ALA A 309 -19.02 -2.98 7.36
N VAL A 310 -18.80 -2.91 8.67
CA VAL A 310 -19.89 -2.99 9.67
C VAL A 310 -20.56 -1.63 9.87
N ASP A 311 -19.90 -0.51 9.58
CA ASP A 311 -20.44 0.84 9.84
C ASP A 311 -21.79 1.07 9.14
N ALA A 312 -21.91 0.64 7.88
CA ALA A 312 -23.16 0.73 7.15
C ALA A 312 -24.30 -0.06 7.83
N ASN A 313 -23.99 -1.24 8.36
CA ASN A 313 -24.95 -2.06 9.09
C ASN A 313 -25.35 -1.41 10.43
N VAL A 314 -24.39 -0.81 11.16
CA VAL A 314 -24.66 -0.03 12.38
C VAL A 314 -25.63 1.12 12.10
N ILE A 315 -25.41 1.86 11.01
CA ILE A 315 -26.29 2.96 10.59
C ILE A 315 -27.69 2.45 10.28
N ILE A 316 -27.83 1.37 9.51
CA ILE A 316 -29.11 0.78 9.13
C ILE A 316 -29.88 0.28 10.37
N TYR A 317 -29.19 -0.48 11.23
CA TYR A 317 -29.86 -1.11 12.38
C TYR A 317 -30.23 -0.10 13.48
N ALA A 318 -29.43 0.95 13.64
CA ALA A 318 -29.82 2.07 14.50
C ALA A 318 -31.11 2.72 14.00
N ARG A 319 -31.24 2.97 12.69
CA ARG A 319 -32.47 3.52 12.09
C ARG A 319 -33.64 2.57 12.22
N ILE A 320 -33.48 1.26 12.05
CA ILE A 320 -34.55 0.27 12.26
C ILE A 320 -35.07 0.37 13.71
N ARG A 321 -34.18 0.45 14.71
CA ARG A 321 -34.53 0.59 16.14
C ARG A 321 -35.24 1.91 16.41
N GLU A 322 -34.84 3.00 15.82
CA GLU A 322 -35.51 4.31 15.90
C GLU A 322 -36.96 4.20 15.40
N GLU A 323 -37.17 3.59 14.23
CA GLU A 323 -38.51 3.44 13.66
C GLU A 323 -39.41 2.50 14.46
N ILE A 324 -38.85 1.44 15.08
CA ILE A 324 -39.57 0.56 16.01
C ILE A 324 -39.97 1.34 17.30
N ALA A 325 -39.03 2.14 17.84
CA ALA A 325 -39.30 2.97 19.02
C ALA A 325 -40.40 4.02 18.75
N ALA A 326 -40.47 4.52 17.49
CA ALA A 326 -41.55 5.40 17.03
C ALA A 326 -42.89 4.68 16.77
N GLY A 327 -43.04 3.40 17.18
CA GLY A 327 -44.30 2.65 17.11
C GLY A 327 -44.62 2.01 15.76
N LYS A 328 -43.67 1.96 14.83
CA LYS A 328 -43.88 1.32 13.52
C LYS A 328 -43.68 -0.19 13.62
N SER A 329 -44.44 -0.95 12.82
CA SER A 329 -44.28 -2.40 12.74
C SER A 329 -42.83 -2.73 12.22
N VAL A 330 -42.27 -3.85 12.68
CA VAL A 330 -40.93 -4.33 12.30
C VAL A 330 -40.73 -4.32 10.78
N ARG A 331 -41.74 -4.77 10.00
CA ARG A 331 -41.66 -4.76 8.53
C ARG A 331 -41.49 -3.36 7.95
N SER A 332 -42.27 -2.40 8.47
CA SER A 332 -42.21 -1.00 8.05
C SER A 332 -40.87 -0.37 8.50
N ALA A 333 -40.44 -0.67 9.72
CA ALA A 333 -39.18 -0.19 10.26
C ALA A 333 -37.97 -0.67 9.44
N ILE A 334 -37.93 -1.94 9.04
CA ILE A 334 -36.89 -2.48 8.14
C ILE A 334 -36.86 -1.68 6.84
N LYS A 335 -38.02 -1.54 6.15
CA LYS A 335 -38.09 -0.81 4.87
C LYS A 335 -37.58 0.63 5.00
N ILE A 336 -38.08 1.35 5.98
CA ILE A 336 -37.77 2.77 6.22
C ILE A 336 -36.32 2.93 6.71
N GLY A 337 -35.85 2.04 7.57
CA GLY A 337 -34.46 2.05 8.07
C GLY A 337 -33.45 1.98 6.94
N PHE A 338 -33.59 1.04 6.00
CA PHE A 338 -32.75 0.95 4.82
C PHE A 338 -32.85 2.18 3.91
N GLN A 339 -34.05 2.70 3.68
CA GLN A 339 -34.25 3.90 2.84
C GLN A 339 -33.60 5.15 3.44
N LYS A 340 -33.78 5.38 4.74
CA LYS A 340 -33.22 6.56 5.40
C LYS A 340 -31.68 6.46 5.59
N ALA A 341 -31.16 5.26 5.80
CA ALA A 341 -29.72 5.04 5.95
C ALA A 341 -28.94 5.20 4.64
N MET A 342 -29.56 4.90 3.50
CA MET A 342 -28.90 4.85 2.17
C MET A 342 -28.06 6.09 1.89
N SER A 343 -28.63 7.28 2.07
CA SER A 343 -27.95 8.55 1.78
C SER A 343 -26.67 8.71 2.60
N ALA A 344 -26.73 8.50 3.92
CA ALA A 344 -25.58 8.67 4.80
C ALA A 344 -24.49 7.62 4.52
N ILE A 345 -24.88 6.38 4.17
CA ILE A 345 -23.95 5.32 3.81
C ILE A 345 -23.19 5.65 2.51
N VAL A 346 -23.91 6.04 1.48
CA VAL A 346 -23.32 6.38 0.18
C VAL A 346 -22.40 7.60 0.33
N ASP A 347 -22.86 8.65 1.00
CA ASP A 347 -22.09 9.89 1.18
C ASP A 347 -20.77 9.63 1.96
N GLY A 348 -20.84 8.86 3.06
CA GLY A 348 -19.66 8.54 3.86
C GLY A 348 -18.64 7.68 3.10
N ASN A 349 -19.11 6.70 2.33
CA ASN A 349 -18.22 5.84 1.56
C ASN A 349 -17.61 6.54 0.33
N ILE A 350 -18.35 7.44 -0.32
CA ILE A 350 -17.80 8.26 -1.43
C ILE A 350 -16.63 9.12 -0.94
N THR A 351 -16.70 9.71 0.25
CA THR A 351 -15.59 10.51 0.78
C THR A 351 -14.33 9.68 1.02
N THR A 352 -14.50 8.45 1.51
CA THR A 352 -13.36 7.53 1.70
C THR A 352 -12.83 7.02 0.34
N LEU A 353 -13.71 6.80 -0.65
CA LEU A 353 -13.29 6.46 -2.02
C LEU A 353 -12.52 7.60 -2.69
N ILE A 354 -12.88 8.88 -2.44
CA ILE A 354 -12.11 10.03 -2.91
C ILE A 354 -10.69 9.99 -2.33
N ALA A 355 -10.56 9.74 -1.02
CA ALA A 355 -9.24 9.61 -0.38
C ALA A 355 -8.43 8.45 -0.98
N ALA A 356 -9.05 7.28 -1.16
CA ALA A 356 -8.42 6.12 -1.78
C ALA A 356 -8.03 6.38 -3.24
N ALA A 357 -8.85 7.07 -4.02
CA ALA A 357 -8.55 7.42 -5.41
C ALA A 357 -7.36 8.39 -5.52
N VAL A 358 -7.30 9.42 -4.67
CA VAL A 358 -6.15 10.33 -4.63
C VAL A 358 -4.88 9.59 -4.23
N LEU A 359 -4.97 8.71 -3.23
CA LEU A 359 -3.85 7.89 -2.78
C LEU A 359 -3.39 6.89 -3.86
N GLY A 360 -4.32 6.29 -4.61
CA GLY A 360 -4.01 5.38 -5.71
C GLY A 360 -3.40 6.06 -6.93
N ALA A 361 -3.77 7.34 -7.17
CA ALA A 361 -3.24 8.13 -8.28
C ALA A 361 -1.85 8.74 -7.98
N MET A 362 -1.59 9.13 -6.72
CA MET A 362 -0.37 9.82 -6.32
C MET A 362 0.57 8.98 -5.47
N GLY A 363 0.10 7.85 -4.94
CA GLY A 363 0.92 6.92 -4.16
C GLY A 363 1.74 6.02 -5.06
N SER A 364 2.92 5.63 -4.60
CA SER A 364 3.82 4.67 -5.27
C SER A 364 3.96 3.38 -4.45
N GLY A 365 4.37 2.31 -5.11
CA GLY A 365 4.71 1.04 -4.47
C GLY A 365 3.61 0.50 -3.53
N SER A 366 3.98 0.19 -2.30
CA SER A 366 3.08 -0.43 -1.31
C SER A 366 1.87 0.42 -0.93
N VAL A 367 1.97 1.76 -1.04
CA VAL A 367 0.86 2.69 -0.73
C VAL A 367 -0.25 2.60 -1.79
N LYS A 368 0.11 2.39 -3.06
CA LYS A 368 -0.86 2.16 -4.15
C LYS A 368 -1.62 0.86 -3.91
N GLY A 369 -0.94 -0.21 -3.48
CA GLY A 369 -1.58 -1.47 -3.08
C GLY A 369 -2.61 -1.26 -1.96
N PHE A 370 -2.26 -0.50 -0.91
CA PHE A 370 -3.19 -0.12 0.15
C PHE A 370 -4.42 0.63 -0.37
N ALA A 371 -4.24 1.61 -1.27
CA ALA A 371 -5.33 2.39 -1.82
C ALA A 371 -6.32 1.51 -2.62
N MET A 372 -5.80 0.59 -3.42
CA MET A 372 -6.61 -0.33 -4.24
C MET A 372 -7.39 -1.33 -3.37
N THR A 373 -6.75 -1.94 -2.36
CA THR A 373 -7.43 -2.85 -1.43
C THR A 373 -8.50 -2.12 -0.62
N LEU A 374 -8.21 -0.91 -0.14
CA LEU A 374 -9.18 -0.08 0.58
C LEU A 374 -10.38 0.30 -0.31
N ALA A 375 -10.15 0.72 -1.55
CA ALA A 375 -11.22 1.08 -2.49
C ALA A 375 -12.11 -0.12 -2.79
N LEU A 376 -11.51 -1.28 -3.09
CA LEU A 376 -12.25 -2.52 -3.31
C LEU A 376 -13.10 -2.88 -2.09
N GLY A 377 -12.50 -2.87 -0.88
CA GLY A 377 -13.18 -3.14 0.37
C GLY A 377 -14.38 -2.23 0.60
N ILE A 378 -14.26 -0.94 0.33
CA ILE A 378 -15.37 0.02 0.47
C ILE A 378 -16.51 -0.31 -0.49
N VAL A 379 -16.22 -0.60 -1.76
CA VAL A 379 -17.26 -0.94 -2.75
C VAL A 379 -17.98 -2.23 -2.36
N LEU A 380 -17.25 -3.26 -1.96
CA LEU A 380 -17.81 -4.53 -1.51
C LEU A 380 -18.60 -4.38 -0.20
N SER A 381 -18.16 -3.53 0.73
CA SER A 381 -18.86 -3.26 1.97
C SER A 381 -20.23 -2.60 1.72
N MET A 382 -20.28 -1.64 0.80
CA MET A 382 -21.54 -1.03 0.38
C MET A 382 -22.50 -2.06 -0.24
N PHE A 383 -21.98 -2.91 -1.12
CA PHE A 383 -22.76 -3.97 -1.74
C PHE A 383 -23.32 -4.95 -0.69
N THR A 384 -22.49 -5.44 0.21
CA THR A 384 -22.92 -6.41 1.23
C THR A 384 -23.88 -5.80 2.24
N ALA A 385 -23.70 -4.55 2.66
CA ALA A 385 -24.60 -3.88 3.59
C ALA A 385 -25.97 -3.51 2.96
N LEU A 386 -25.97 -3.00 1.72
CA LEU A 386 -27.19 -2.52 1.11
C LEU A 386 -28.01 -3.62 0.41
N VAL A 387 -27.35 -4.66 -0.09
CA VAL A 387 -27.99 -5.76 -0.83
C VAL A 387 -28.11 -7.01 0.03
N ILE A 388 -26.99 -7.58 0.46
CA ILE A 388 -26.96 -8.85 1.18
C ILE A 388 -27.63 -8.73 2.55
N SER A 389 -27.23 -7.76 3.37
CA SER A 389 -27.83 -7.52 4.69
C SER A 389 -29.34 -7.29 4.60
N ARG A 390 -29.80 -6.52 3.58
CA ARG A 390 -31.22 -6.29 3.34
C ARG A 390 -31.98 -7.58 3.00
N LEU A 391 -31.41 -8.43 2.14
CA LEU A 391 -31.99 -9.73 1.82
C LEU A 391 -32.11 -10.61 3.06
N LEU A 392 -31.03 -10.69 3.86
CA LEU A 392 -30.97 -11.53 5.06
C LEU A 392 -31.96 -11.08 6.14
N VAL A 393 -32.03 -9.78 6.45
CA VAL A 393 -33.00 -9.24 7.44
C VAL A 393 -34.43 -9.57 7.01
N ASN A 394 -34.76 -9.41 5.71
CA ASN A 394 -36.07 -9.77 5.20
C ASN A 394 -36.34 -11.28 5.17
N ALA A 395 -35.29 -12.11 5.00
CA ALA A 395 -35.39 -13.55 5.06
C ALA A 395 -35.72 -14.05 6.47
N PHE A 396 -35.00 -13.55 7.48
CA PHE A 396 -35.27 -13.88 8.89
C PHE A 396 -36.69 -13.43 9.30
N TYR A 397 -37.11 -12.23 8.89
CA TYR A 397 -38.48 -11.77 9.12
C TYR A 397 -39.52 -12.71 8.47
N ALA A 398 -39.31 -13.15 7.23
CA ALA A 398 -40.22 -14.01 6.50
C ALA A 398 -40.30 -15.44 7.08
N VAL A 399 -39.22 -15.96 7.68
CA VAL A 399 -39.18 -17.29 8.32
C VAL A 399 -40.01 -17.30 9.62
N GLY A 400 -40.20 -16.14 10.26
CA GLY A 400 -41.08 -16.04 11.43
C GLY A 400 -40.51 -15.22 12.60
N LEU A 401 -39.29 -14.71 12.52
CA LEU A 401 -38.69 -13.85 13.53
C LEU A 401 -39.20 -12.41 13.41
N ARG A 402 -40.47 -12.20 13.82
CA ARG A 402 -41.22 -10.94 13.63
C ARG A 402 -41.32 -10.08 14.84
N ASP A 403 -41.06 -10.62 16.04
CA ASP A 403 -41.21 -9.94 17.32
C ASP A 403 -40.16 -8.83 17.45
N GLU A 404 -40.56 -7.66 17.92
CA GLU A 404 -39.72 -6.48 18.17
C GLU A 404 -38.51 -6.78 19.05
N LYS A 405 -38.63 -7.75 19.99
CA LYS A 405 -37.54 -8.14 20.91
C LYS A 405 -36.30 -8.65 20.18
N PHE A 406 -36.44 -9.24 18.96
CA PHE A 406 -35.30 -9.71 18.15
C PHE A 406 -34.55 -8.55 17.49
N TYR A 407 -35.18 -7.41 17.27
CA TYR A 407 -34.60 -6.24 16.60
C TYR A 407 -34.15 -5.17 17.62
N GLY A 408 -34.71 -5.19 18.84
CA GLY A 408 -34.45 -4.22 19.91
C GLY A 408 -35.13 -2.88 19.67
N LYS A 409 -35.24 -2.12 20.74
CA LYS A 409 -35.77 -0.74 20.76
C LYS A 409 -34.69 0.23 21.20
N GLN A 410 -34.63 1.41 20.57
CA GLN A 410 -33.79 2.48 21.06
C GLN A 410 -34.40 3.08 22.33
N LYS A 411 -33.60 3.17 23.42
CA LYS A 411 -34.01 3.87 24.63
C LYS A 411 -33.88 5.38 24.37
N GLU A 412 -34.92 6.12 24.75
CA GLU A 412 -34.85 7.59 24.77
C GLU A 412 -33.79 8.05 25.77
N ARG A 413 -32.90 8.92 25.30
CA ARG A 413 -31.87 9.56 26.15
C ARG A 413 -32.23 11.02 26.37
N LYS A 414 -31.95 11.53 27.54
CA LYS A 414 -32.01 12.98 27.81
C LYS A 414 -31.00 13.67 26.88
N THR A 415 -31.41 14.79 26.29
CA THR A 415 -30.53 15.62 25.44
C THR A 415 -29.32 16.10 26.24
N ILE A 416 -28.14 15.84 25.75
CA ILE A 416 -26.89 16.27 26.36
C ILE A 416 -26.50 17.63 25.76
N ASP A 417 -26.17 18.61 26.63
CA ASP A 417 -25.79 19.95 26.18
C ASP A 417 -24.31 20.05 25.82
N PHE A 418 -23.97 19.62 24.61
CA PHE A 418 -22.61 19.71 24.06
C PHE A 418 -22.22 21.16 23.76
N LEU A 419 -23.19 21.99 23.31
CA LEU A 419 -22.92 23.36 22.90
C LEU A 419 -22.61 24.30 24.08
N GLU A 420 -23.07 24.00 25.25
CA GLU A 420 -22.71 24.74 26.46
C GLU A 420 -21.21 24.57 26.77
N LYS A 421 -20.72 23.34 26.67
CA LYS A 421 -19.32 22.97 26.92
C LYS A 421 -18.38 23.23 25.76
N ARG A 422 -18.85 23.86 24.63
CA ARG A 422 -18.05 24.06 23.40
C ARG A 422 -16.73 24.80 23.64
N LYS A 423 -16.69 25.76 24.61
CA LYS A 423 -15.44 26.46 24.95
C LYS A 423 -14.40 25.51 25.50
N VAL A 424 -14.80 24.55 26.35
CA VAL A 424 -13.89 23.54 26.92
C VAL A 424 -13.36 22.64 25.79
N PHE A 425 -14.23 22.15 24.92
CA PHE A 425 -13.82 21.31 23.79
C PHE A 425 -12.86 22.05 22.83
N PHE A 426 -13.15 23.31 22.48
CA PHE A 426 -12.25 24.10 21.65
C PHE A 426 -10.91 24.37 22.34
N THR A 427 -10.90 24.61 23.66
CA THR A 427 -9.65 24.77 24.41
C THR A 427 -8.81 23.50 24.40
N ILE A 428 -9.41 22.34 24.66
CA ILE A 428 -8.73 21.04 24.58
C ILE A 428 -8.14 20.84 23.17
N SER A 429 -8.94 21.09 22.13
CA SER A 429 -8.50 20.97 20.74
C SER A 429 -7.31 21.88 20.40
N ILE A 430 -7.36 23.14 20.84
CA ILE A 430 -6.26 24.10 20.63
C ILE A 430 -5.00 23.63 21.36
N ILE A 431 -5.12 23.13 22.59
CA ILE A 431 -3.97 22.59 23.33
C ILE A 431 -3.36 21.41 22.58
N LEU A 432 -4.18 20.45 22.13
CA LEU A 432 -3.70 19.30 21.37
C LEU A 432 -3.00 19.70 20.05
N ILE A 433 -3.57 20.67 19.34
CA ILE A 433 -2.95 21.18 18.10
C ILE A 433 -1.62 21.87 18.40
N LEU A 434 -1.54 22.66 19.47
CA LEU A 434 -0.31 23.37 19.85
C LEU A 434 0.83 22.42 20.27
N LEU A 435 0.52 21.19 20.67
CA LEU A 435 1.53 20.17 20.92
C LEU A 435 2.36 19.82 19.66
N ALA A 436 1.81 19.99 18.46
CA ALA A 436 2.54 19.74 17.21
C ALA A 436 3.74 20.72 17.07
N PRO A 437 3.55 22.06 16.95
CA PRO A 437 4.66 22.99 16.79
C PRO A 437 5.58 23.01 18.03
N ILE A 438 5.06 22.78 19.23
CA ILE A 438 5.88 22.69 20.44
C ILE A 438 6.79 21.47 20.36
N GLY A 439 6.25 20.28 20.09
CA GLY A 439 7.03 19.06 19.95
C GLY A 439 8.07 19.15 18.82
N MET A 440 7.66 19.66 17.65
CA MET A 440 8.57 19.92 16.54
C MET A 440 9.71 20.88 16.92
N GLY A 441 9.41 21.97 17.64
CA GLY A 441 10.41 22.95 18.08
C GLY A 441 11.40 22.35 19.08
N VAL A 442 10.91 21.61 20.07
CA VAL A 442 11.76 20.95 21.07
C VAL A 442 12.71 19.94 20.44
N PHE A 443 12.20 19.09 19.56
CA PHE A 443 13.03 18.08 18.89
C PHE A 443 13.95 18.69 17.84
N HIS A 444 13.53 19.76 17.15
CA HIS A 444 14.42 20.48 16.26
C HIS A 444 15.60 21.10 17.01
N ALA A 445 15.37 21.66 18.19
CA ALA A 445 16.42 22.21 19.02
C ALA A 445 17.36 21.14 19.61
N LYS A 446 16.82 19.91 19.89
CA LYS A 446 17.59 18.82 20.50
C LYS A 446 18.33 17.97 19.46
N ASP A 447 17.64 17.58 18.40
CA ASP A 447 18.07 16.56 17.44
C ASP A 447 18.31 17.12 16.03
N GLY A 448 18.14 18.43 15.82
CA GLY A 448 18.23 19.10 14.52
C GLY A 448 17.08 18.78 13.55
N LYS A 449 16.13 17.92 13.92
CA LYS A 449 15.03 17.47 13.07
C LYS A 449 13.69 17.60 13.80
N ALA A 450 12.75 18.36 13.20
CA ALA A 450 11.43 18.58 13.76
C ALA A 450 10.59 17.29 13.86
N LEU A 451 10.68 16.42 12.86
CA LEU A 451 10.01 15.12 12.79
C LEU A 451 11.06 14.02 12.55
N ASN A 452 10.69 12.80 12.85
CA ASN A 452 11.50 11.63 12.53
C ASN A 452 11.14 11.16 11.11
N TYR A 453 11.83 11.70 10.11
CA TYR A 453 11.58 11.34 8.72
C TYR A 453 12.13 9.95 8.41
N SER A 454 11.36 9.18 7.64
CA SER A 454 11.81 7.91 7.05
C SER A 454 12.82 8.17 5.92
N LEU A 455 13.41 7.09 5.43
CA LEU A 455 14.34 7.16 4.31
C LEU A 455 13.69 7.75 3.07
N GLU A 456 12.42 7.41 2.80
CA GLU A 456 11.68 7.92 1.65
C GLU A 456 11.58 9.46 1.64
N PHE A 457 11.59 10.08 2.81
CA PHE A 457 11.51 11.55 2.92
C PHE A 457 12.86 12.23 3.20
N MET A 458 13.87 11.48 3.65
CA MET A 458 15.21 12.01 3.87
C MET A 458 16.13 11.81 2.65
N GLY A 459 15.97 10.72 1.95
CA GLY A 459 16.98 10.19 1.06
C GLY A 459 18.15 9.56 1.82
N GLY A 460 19.02 8.89 1.12
CA GLY A 460 20.17 8.18 1.69
C GLY A 460 20.07 6.68 1.53
N THR A 461 20.91 5.95 2.24
CA THR A 461 20.90 4.48 2.30
C THR A 461 20.61 4.02 3.73
N SER A 462 19.74 3.04 3.86
CA SER A 462 19.42 2.36 5.11
C SER A 462 19.83 0.89 4.99
N THR A 463 20.86 0.49 5.72
CA THR A 463 21.33 -0.89 5.78
C THR A 463 20.79 -1.52 7.06
N ASN A 464 20.05 -2.62 6.93
CA ASN A 464 19.54 -3.41 8.05
C ASN A 464 20.39 -4.65 8.18
N VAL A 465 21.03 -4.81 9.34
CA VAL A 465 21.99 -5.88 9.65
C VAL A 465 21.50 -6.65 10.86
N THR A 466 21.34 -7.96 10.74
CA THR A 466 21.04 -8.80 11.91
C THR A 466 22.33 -9.43 12.41
N PHE A 467 22.86 -8.92 13.54
CA PHE A 467 24.07 -9.42 14.18
C PHE A 467 23.83 -10.77 14.85
N ASN A 468 24.90 -11.54 15.02
CA ASN A 468 24.86 -12.83 15.71
C ASN A 468 24.62 -12.67 17.22
N GLU A 469 24.99 -11.53 17.78
CA GLU A 469 24.85 -11.19 19.19
C GLU A 469 24.06 -9.89 19.36
N ASP A 470 23.49 -9.71 20.53
CA ASP A 470 22.74 -8.50 20.89
C ASP A 470 23.71 -7.39 21.33
N LEU A 471 24.17 -6.57 20.38
CA LEU A 471 25.09 -5.46 20.64
C LEU A 471 24.40 -4.33 21.42
N SER A 472 25.07 -3.78 22.43
CA SER A 472 24.61 -2.59 23.13
C SER A 472 24.74 -1.34 22.25
N ILE A 473 24.05 -0.25 22.61
CA ILE A 473 24.18 1.03 21.87
C ILE A 473 25.64 1.54 21.93
N ASP A 474 26.32 1.37 23.05
CA ASP A 474 27.73 1.75 23.23
C ASP A 474 28.65 0.93 22.33
N ASP A 475 28.36 -0.38 22.15
CA ASP A 475 29.13 -1.25 21.25
C ASP A 475 28.88 -0.84 19.78
N LEU A 476 27.64 -0.49 19.42
CA LEU A 476 27.31 -0.01 18.08
C LEU A 476 28.04 1.30 17.75
N ASP A 477 28.10 2.24 18.69
CA ASP A 477 28.79 3.51 18.49
C ASP A 477 30.32 3.37 18.48
N SER A 478 30.87 2.43 19.25
CA SER A 478 32.33 2.25 19.38
C SER A 478 32.95 1.28 18.38
N GLN A 479 32.20 0.27 17.90
CA GLN A 479 32.73 -0.79 17.04
C GLN A 479 32.12 -0.71 15.61
N VAL A 480 30.79 -0.56 15.47
CA VAL A 480 30.13 -0.60 14.16
C VAL A 480 30.25 0.73 13.42
N LYS A 481 30.01 1.83 14.12
CA LYS A 481 30.02 3.17 13.49
C LYS A 481 31.34 3.54 12.84
N PRO A 482 32.53 3.27 13.42
CA PRO A 482 33.79 3.53 12.76
C PRO A 482 33.98 2.75 11.46
N VAL A 483 33.57 1.48 11.43
CA VAL A 483 33.64 0.64 10.23
C VAL A 483 32.74 1.20 9.11
N VAL A 484 31.54 1.59 9.45
CA VAL A 484 30.62 2.24 8.48
C VAL A 484 31.18 3.57 8.00
N GLN A 485 31.79 4.37 8.90
CA GLN A 485 32.38 5.66 8.55
C GLN A 485 33.58 5.53 7.63
N GLU A 486 34.39 4.48 7.82
CA GLU A 486 35.56 4.19 6.97
C GLU A 486 35.14 3.99 5.51
N VAL A 487 34.05 3.21 5.26
CA VAL A 487 33.57 2.92 3.91
C VAL A 487 32.79 4.10 3.34
N THR A 488 31.87 4.67 4.12
CA THR A 488 30.92 5.67 3.59
C THR A 488 31.44 7.09 3.59
N GLY A 489 32.46 7.38 4.39
CA GLY A 489 32.91 8.78 4.63
C GLY A 489 31.84 9.67 5.27
N ASP A 490 30.71 9.13 5.71
CA ASP A 490 29.61 9.89 6.28
C ASP A 490 29.87 10.19 7.77
N ALA A 491 29.86 11.48 8.12
CA ALA A 491 30.01 11.91 9.51
C ALA A 491 28.70 11.83 10.31
N ASN A 492 27.56 11.70 9.63
CA ASN A 492 26.22 11.77 10.23
C ASN A 492 25.49 10.42 10.26
N ILE A 493 26.23 9.33 10.45
CA ILE A 493 25.68 7.98 10.55
C ILE A 493 24.70 7.89 11.71
N GLN A 494 23.49 7.39 11.44
CA GLN A 494 22.50 7.10 12.47
C GLN A 494 22.35 5.59 12.60
N ILE A 495 22.60 5.08 13.81
CA ILE A 495 22.42 3.68 14.13
C ILE A 495 21.25 3.54 15.10
N SER A 496 20.34 2.64 14.79
CA SER A 496 19.17 2.36 15.61
C SER A 496 18.99 0.86 15.79
N LYS A 497 18.77 0.43 17.01
CA LYS A 497 18.50 -0.95 17.34
C LYS A 497 17.02 -1.27 17.17
N VAL A 498 16.70 -2.41 16.61
CA VAL A 498 15.33 -2.91 16.54
C VAL A 498 14.97 -3.59 17.86
N ALA A 499 13.87 -3.18 18.50
CA ALA A 499 13.43 -3.73 19.77
C ALA A 499 13.19 -5.24 19.68
N ASP A 500 13.59 -5.97 20.72
CA ASP A 500 13.43 -7.42 20.85
C ASP A 500 14.10 -8.23 19.71
N SER A 501 15.18 -7.68 19.11
CA SER A 501 15.90 -8.29 18.00
C SER A 501 17.38 -7.89 18.03
N ASN A 502 18.24 -8.74 17.44
CA ASN A 502 19.65 -8.41 17.19
C ASN A 502 19.83 -7.57 15.90
N ALA A 503 18.72 -7.14 15.29
CA ALA A 503 18.77 -6.34 14.08
C ALA A 503 19.05 -4.87 14.40
N VAL A 504 19.89 -4.28 13.56
CA VAL A 504 20.35 -2.88 13.67
C VAL A 504 20.12 -2.19 12.32
N ILE A 505 19.55 -1.00 12.35
CA ILE A 505 19.35 -0.16 11.19
C ILE A 505 20.42 0.92 11.17
N ILE A 506 21.20 0.94 10.09
CA ILE A 506 22.28 1.90 9.85
C ILE A 506 21.86 2.82 8.72
N LYS A 507 21.68 4.11 8.99
CA LYS A 507 21.31 5.11 7.98
C LYS A 507 22.52 6.00 7.68
N THR A 508 22.80 6.12 6.39
CA THR A 508 23.92 6.91 5.84
C THR A 508 23.43 7.86 4.73
N ARG A 509 24.34 8.66 4.18
CA ARG A 509 24.09 9.32 2.89
C ARG A 509 23.72 8.29 1.82
N SER A 510 23.27 8.74 0.66
CA SER A 510 23.08 7.83 -0.48
C SER A 510 24.41 7.20 -0.87
N LEU A 511 24.45 5.86 -0.93
CA LEU A 511 25.60 5.05 -1.30
C LEU A 511 25.40 4.51 -2.72
N THR A 512 26.48 4.49 -3.49
CA THR A 512 26.52 3.78 -4.78
C THR A 512 26.43 2.27 -4.55
N LEU A 513 26.22 1.51 -5.61
CA LEU A 513 26.20 0.05 -5.52
C LEU A 513 27.53 -0.49 -4.97
N ASP A 514 28.67 0.00 -5.50
CA ASP A 514 30.01 -0.42 -5.07
C ASP A 514 30.25 -0.12 -3.59
N GLU A 515 29.88 1.07 -3.11
CA GLU A 515 29.98 1.44 -1.67
C GLU A 515 29.09 0.55 -0.79
N ARG A 516 27.92 0.15 -1.26
CA ARG A 516 27.04 -0.78 -0.51
C ARG A 516 27.64 -2.19 -0.42
N GLN A 517 28.24 -2.67 -1.51
CA GLN A 517 28.94 -3.96 -1.53
C GLN A 517 30.16 -3.95 -0.61
N GLU A 518 30.98 -2.90 -0.66
CA GLU A 518 32.11 -2.74 0.22
C GLU A 518 31.67 -2.68 1.69
N LEU A 519 30.56 -1.98 1.99
CA LEU A 519 30.00 -1.94 3.34
C LEU A 519 29.52 -3.31 3.79
N ASN A 520 28.80 -4.05 2.95
CA ASN A 520 28.34 -5.40 3.26
C ASN A 520 29.52 -6.33 3.55
N GLN A 521 30.54 -6.33 2.69
CA GLN A 521 31.73 -7.16 2.87
C GLN A 521 32.49 -6.80 4.16
N LYS A 522 32.65 -5.51 4.44
CA LYS A 522 33.28 -5.05 5.70
C LYS A 522 32.50 -5.48 6.94
N LEU A 523 31.16 -5.45 6.90
CA LEU A 523 30.32 -5.91 8.00
C LEU A 523 30.42 -7.43 8.21
N VAL A 524 30.47 -8.20 7.10
CA VAL A 524 30.71 -9.65 7.14
C VAL A 524 32.08 -9.95 7.75
N ASP A 525 33.15 -9.32 7.25
CA ASP A 525 34.51 -9.56 7.65
C ASP A 525 34.78 -9.14 9.13
N SER A 526 34.19 -8.01 9.55
CA SER A 526 34.46 -7.45 10.89
C SER A 526 33.64 -8.11 12.01
N PHE A 527 32.39 -8.52 11.69
CA PHE A 527 31.44 -9.00 12.71
C PHE A 527 30.94 -10.42 12.47
N GLY A 528 31.40 -11.12 11.42
CA GLY A 528 30.97 -12.48 11.08
C GLY A 528 29.46 -12.58 10.77
N VAL A 529 28.86 -11.51 10.30
CA VAL A 529 27.43 -11.49 9.95
C VAL A 529 27.23 -12.32 8.69
N ASP A 530 26.13 -13.07 8.61
CA ASP A 530 25.71 -13.73 7.39
C ASP A 530 25.22 -12.68 6.38
N GLU A 531 25.77 -12.67 5.17
CA GLU A 531 25.42 -11.72 4.12
C GLU A 531 23.93 -11.73 3.80
N SER A 532 23.28 -12.90 3.84
CA SER A 532 21.83 -13.04 3.64
C SER A 532 20.98 -12.30 4.70
N LYS A 533 21.59 -11.88 5.80
CA LYS A 533 20.97 -11.09 6.87
C LYS A 533 21.27 -9.60 6.77
N ILE A 534 21.89 -9.17 5.68
CA ILE A 534 22.12 -7.76 5.36
C ILE A 534 21.18 -7.39 4.23
N THR A 535 20.31 -6.40 4.48
CA THR A 535 19.41 -5.86 3.46
C THR A 535 19.59 -4.35 3.39
N ALA A 536 19.50 -3.78 2.20
CA ALA A 536 19.72 -2.36 2.01
C ALA A 536 18.57 -1.73 1.18
N GLU A 537 18.19 -0.53 1.58
CA GLU A 537 17.31 0.36 0.81
C GLU A 537 18.07 1.66 0.54
N SER A 538 18.10 2.10 -0.72
CA SER A 538 18.72 3.34 -1.13
C SER A 538 17.72 4.21 -1.89
N ILE A 539 17.68 5.50 -1.56
CA ILE A 539 16.78 6.47 -2.19
C ILE A 539 17.56 7.76 -2.45
N SER A 540 17.55 8.21 -3.70
CA SER A 540 18.19 9.46 -4.08
C SER A 540 17.50 10.68 -3.45
N SER A 541 18.24 11.78 -3.31
CA SER A 541 17.70 13.04 -2.78
C SER A 541 16.60 13.62 -3.68
N THR A 542 16.66 13.38 -4.98
CA THR A 542 15.66 13.81 -5.96
C THR A 542 14.33 13.14 -5.68
N VAL A 543 14.32 11.79 -5.63
CA VAL A 543 13.11 11.00 -5.35
C VAL A 543 12.52 11.39 -3.98
N SER A 544 13.34 11.51 -2.95
CA SER A 544 12.84 11.87 -1.61
C SER A 544 12.21 13.25 -1.55
N SER A 545 12.71 14.22 -2.31
CA SER A 545 12.11 15.56 -2.40
C SER A 545 10.79 15.58 -3.16
N GLU A 546 10.67 14.77 -4.21
CA GLU A 546 9.43 14.55 -4.95
C GLU A 546 8.37 13.89 -4.07
N MET A 547 8.72 12.79 -3.39
CA MET A 547 7.81 12.09 -2.48
C MET A 547 7.25 13.00 -1.39
N ARG A 548 8.07 13.91 -0.82
CA ARG A 548 7.60 14.92 0.15
C ARG A 548 6.63 15.91 -0.47
N ARG A 549 6.93 16.41 -1.68
CA ARG A 549 6.05 17.33 -2.40
C ARG A 549 4.71 16.65 -2.71
N ASP A 550 4.75 15.44 -3.23
CA ASP A 550 3.57 14.71 -3.65
C ASP A 550 2.69 14.32 -2.46
N ALA A 551 3.29 14.03 -1.30
CA ALA A 551 2.58 13.84 -0.04
C ALA A 551 1.72 15.06 0.34
N ILE A 552 2.31 16.25 0.30
CA ILE A 552 1.61 17.50 0.62
C ILE A 552 0.50 17.77 -0.41
N VAL A 553 0.81 17.61 -1.68
CA VAL A 553 -0.15 17.83 -2.78
C VAL A 553 -1.32 16.84 -2.69
N ALA A 554 -1.07 15.57 -2.39
CA ALA A 554 -2.12 14.56 -2.22
C ALA A 554 -3.11 14.94 -1.11
N VAL A 555 -2.60 15.35 0.07
CA VAL A 555 -3.46 15.77 1.19
C VAL A 555 -4.27 17.01 0.82
N LEU A 556 -3.66 17.98 0.13
CA LEU A 556 -4.37 19.19 -0.33
C LEU A 556 -5.46 18.86 -1.35
N ILE A 557 -5.16 18.06 -2.37
CA ILE A 557 -6.13 17.64 -3.40
C ILE A 557 -7.29 16.89 -2.74
N ALA A 558 -7.01 15.90 -1.88
CA ALA A 558 -8.05 15.15 -1.19
C ALA A 558 -8.95 16.08 -0.35
N THR A 559 -8.36 17.02 0.39
CA THR A 559 -9.10 17.99 1.20
C THR A 559 -9.99 18.88 0.34
N ILE A 560 -9.49 19.37 -0.80
CA ILE A 560 -10.26 20.20 -1.74
C ILE A 560 -11.41 19.37 -2.37
N CYS A 561 -11.14 18.16 -2.85
CA CYS A 561 -12.15 17.28 -3.41
C CYS A 561 -13.28 16.99 -2.40
N MET A 562 -12.92 16.74 -1.15
CA MET A 562 -13.91 16.51 -0.07
C MET A 562 -14.71 17.78 0.25
N LEU A 563 -14.07 18.95 0.31
CA LEU A 563 -14.77 20.23 0.48
C LEU A 563 -15.79 20.46 -0.62
N LEU A 564 -15.39 20.26 -1.86
CA LEU A 564 -16.29 20.40 -3.03
C LEU A 564 -17.45 19.41 -2.96
N TYR A 565 -17.14 18.13 -2.61
CA TYR A 565 -18.17 17.11 -2.47
C TYR A 565 -19.19 17.47 -1.39
N ILE A 566 -18.74 17.87 -0.20
CA ILE A 566 -19.62 18.23 0.91
C ILE A 566 -20.45 19.49 0.58
N TRP A 567 -19.82 20.48 -0.04
CA TRP A 567 -20.52 21.68 -0.48
C TRP A 567 -21.64 21.36 -1.49
N PHE A 568 -21.33 20.58 -2.50
CA PHE A 568 -22.33 20.12 -3.47
C PHE A 568 -23.46 19.32 -2.81
N ARG A 569 -23.11 18.44 -1.89
CA ARG A 569 -24.04 17.52 -1.20
C ARG A 569 -24.98 18.22 -0.23
N PHE A 570 -24.47 19.14 0.56
CA PHE A 570 -25.27 19.83 1.59
C PHE A 570 -25.82 21.19 1.13
N LYS A 571 -25.33 21.74 0.04
CA LYS A 571 -25.74 23.05 -0.52
C LYS A 571 -25.65 24.21 0.48
N ASP A 572 -24.83 24.11 1.52
CA ASP A 572 -24.58 25.14 2.53
C ASP A 572 -23.08 25.12 2.88
N VAL A 573 -22.39 26.21 2.51
CA VAL A 573 -20.95 26.39 2.76
C VAL A 573 -20.56 26.23 4.24
N ARG A 574 -21.49 26.49 5.16
CA ARG A 574 -21.22 26.38 6.60
C ARG A 574 -21.04 24.91 7.03
N PHE A 575 -21.79 23.99 6.45
CA PHE A 575 -21.56 22.56 6.67
C PHE A 575 -20.18 22.15 6.15
N ALA A 576 -19.86 22.56 4.91
CA ALA A 576 -18.56 22.24 4.30
C ALA A 576 -17.39 22.83 5.10
N SER A 577 -17.46 24.12 5.46
CA SER A 577 -16.39 24.78 6.23
C SER A 577 -16.20 24.16 7.62
N SER A 578 -17.29 23.83 8.32
CA SER A 578 -17.17 23.20 9.65
C SER A 578 -16.63 21.77 9.57
N ALA A 579 -16.97 21.01 8.52
CA ALA A 579 -16.39 19.69 8.28
C ALA A 579 -14.88 19.78 8.01
N VAL A 580 -14.46 20.67 7.09
CA VAL A 580 -13.03 20.84 6.76
C VAL A 580 -12.21 21.33 7.94
N LEU A 581 -12.76 22.25 8.76
CA LEU A 581 -12.08 22.69 9.98
C LEU A 581 -11.92 21.56 11.02
N ALA A 582 -12.91 20.65 11.11
CA ALA A 582 -12.81 19.48 11.96
C ALA A 582 -11.78 18.46 11.39
N LEU A 583 -11.74 18.28 10.08
CA LEU A 583 -10.71 17.44 9.44
C LEU A 583 -9.30 17.99 9.65
N LEU A 584 -9.13 19.29 9.48
CA LEU A 584 -7.84 19.97 9.74
C LEU A 584 -7.41 19.78 11.19
N HIS A 585 -8.36 19.91 12.14
CA HIS A 585 -8.11 19.61 13.54
C HIS A 585 -7.59 18.16 13.70
N ASP A 586 -8.23 17.16 13.10
CA ASP A 586 -7.87 15.76 13.27
C ASP A 586 -6.47 15.48 12.68
N VAL A 587 -6.18 16.00 11.50
CA VAL A 587 -4.86 15.92 10.86
C VAL A 587 -3.77 16.56 11.74
N LEU A 588 -4.03 17.75 12.31
CA LEU A 588 -3.06 18.44 13.17
C LEU A 588 -2.82 17.73 14.51
N VAL A 589 -3.85 17.12 15.09
CA VAL A 589 -3.70 16.32 16.32
C VAL A 589 -2.91 15.04 16.05
N VAL A 590 -3.16 14.37 14.92
CA VAL A 590 -2.35 13.20 14.53
C VAL A 590 -0.91 13.59 14.21
N LEU A 591 -0.70 14.75 13.56
CA LEU A 591 0.65 15.30 13.36
C LEU A 591 1.35 15.61 14.69
N ALA A 592 0.63 16.12 15.70
CA ALA A 592 1.16 16.29 17.06
C ALA A 592 1.58 14.96 17.67
N PHE A 593 0.77 13.91 17.46
CA PHE A 593 1.10 12.56 17.90
C PHE A 593 2.39 12.04 17.23
N TYR A 594 2.56 12.21 15.90
CA TYR A 594 3.81 11.86 15.21
C TYR A 594 5.02 12.62 15.74
N ALA A 595 4.85 13.92 15.99
CA ALA A 595 5.92 14.76 16.53
C ALA A 595 6.38 14.29 17.92
N LEU A 596 5.43 13.93 18.80
CA LEU A 596 5.73 13.52 20.18
C LEU A 596 6.19 12.06 20.30
N SER A 597 5.59 11.13 19.54
CA SER A 597 5.91 9.71 19.60
C SER A 597 7.18 9.34 18.82
N ARG A 598 7.68 10.26 17.99
CA ARG A 598 8.82 10.04 17.10
C ARG A 598 8.65 8.85 16.13
N ILE A 599 7.41 8.46 15.84
CA ILE A 599 7.12 7.48 14.79
C ILE A 599 7.59 8.03 13.45
N SER A 600 8.06 7.13 12.58
CA SER A 600 8.62 7.47 11.28
C SER A 600 7.59 8.14 10.36
N VAL A 601 7.96 9.28 9.75
CA VAL A 601 7.14 10.05 8.81
C VAL A 601 7.61 9.76 7.39
N GLY A 602 6.85 8.95 6.66
CA GLY A 602 7.14 8.51 5.29
C GLY A 602 5.86 8.23 4.50
N ASN A 603 5.93 7.32 3.56
CA ASN A 603 4.78 6.95 2.73
C ASN A 603 3.59 6.42 3.54
N THR A 604 3.84 5.66 4.59
CA THR A 604 2.81 5.18 5.51
C THR A 604 2.08 6.32 6.23
N PHE A 605 2.78 7.42 6.52
CA PHE A 605 2.17 8.63 7.08
C PHE A 605 1.12 9.21 6.13
N ILE A 606 1.39 9.26 4.80
CA ILE A 606 0.44 9.76 3.80
C ILE A 606 -0.82 8.90 3.80
N ALA A 607 -0.63 7.57 3.76
CA ALA A 607 -1.73 6.61 3.79
C ALA A 607 -2.58 6.76 5.07
N CYS A 608 -1.94 6.92 6.25
CA CYS A 608 -2.61 7.20 7.51
C CYS A 608 -3.42 8.50 7.47
N MET A 609 -2.81 9.61 7.01
CA MET A 609 -3.47 10.91 6.97
C MET A 609 -4.70 10.90 6.06
N LEU A 610 -4.57 10.36 4.84
CA LEU A 610 -5.70 10.28 3.90
C LEU A 610 -6.80 9.33 4.39
N THR A 611 -6.43 8.24 5.04
CA THR A 611 -7.39 7.32 5.66
C THR A 611 -8.17 8.00 6.79
N ILE A 612 -7.48 8.73 7.68
CA ILE A 612 -8.11 9.45 8.78
C ILE A 612 -9.04 10.54 8.24
N VAL A 613 -8.61 11.28 7.23
CA VAL A 613 -9.43 12.30 6.56
C VAL A 613 -10.71 11.67 5.98
N GLY A 614 -10.61 10.54 5.28
CA GLY A 614 -11.75 9.81 4.72
C GLY A 614 -12.69 9.24 5.78
N TYR A 615 -12.13 8.70 6.87
CA TYR A 615 -12.91 8.07 7.93
C TYR A 615 -13.58 9.10 8.86
N SER A 616 -12.87 10.12 9.31
CA SER A 616 -13.40 11.13 10.23
C SER A 616 -14.59 11.87 9.65
N ILE A 617 -14.58 12.14 8.34
CA ILE A 617 -15.69 12.83 7.69
C ILE A 617 -16.97 12.00 7.67
N ASN A 618 -16.88 10.67 7.65
CA ASN A 618 -18.06 9.79 7.69
C ASN A 618 -18.90 10.03 8.95
N ALA A 619 -18.25 10.09 10.12
CA ALA A 619 -18.95 10.39 11.39
C ALA A 619 -19.58 11.80 11.39
N THR A 620 -18.89 12.78 10.78
CA THR A 620 -19.38 14.15 10.62
C THR A 620 -20.62 14.23 9.72
N ILE A 621 -20.61 13.53 8.57
CA ILE A 621 -21.76 13.48 7.64
C ILE A 621 -23.01 12.93 8.32
N VAL A 622 -22.85 11.92 9.14
CA VAL A 622 -23.96 11.31 9.90
C VAL A 622 -24.62 12.31 10.85
N ILE A 623 -23.84 13.12 11.54
CA ILE A 623 -24.35 14.16 12.43
C ILE A 623 -25.03 15.29 11.63
N PHE A 624 -24.43 15.70 10.54
CA PHE A 624 -24.96 16.75 9.66
C PHE A 624 -26.26 16.34 8.98
N ASP A 625 -26.36 15.08 8.55
CA ASP A 625 -27.59 14.57 7.97
C ASP A 625 -28.73 14.57 9.01
N ARG A 626 -28.43 14.25 10.29
CA ARG A 626 -29.40 14.34 11.38
C ARG A 626 -29.78 15.79 11.71
N ILE A 627 -28.83 16.72 11.74
CA ILE A 627 -29.12 18.15 11.93
C ILE A 627 -30.03 18.64 10.81
N ARG A 628 -29.79 18.26 9.55
CA ARG A 628 -30.60 18.65 8.40
C ARG A 628 -32.00 18.02 8.46
N GLU A 629 -32.13 16.76 8.88
CA GLU A 629 -33.41 16.08 9.09
C GLU A 629 -34.24 16.81 10.15
N ASN A 630 -33.65 17.11 11.31
CA ASN A 630 -34.31 17.81 12.40
C ASN A 630 -34.67 19.27 12.03
N LEU A 631 -33.83 19.97 11.24
CA LEU A 631 -34.15 21.31 10.75
C LEU A 631 -35.38 21.34 9.84
N LYS A 632 -35.61 20.29 9.03
CA LYS A 632 -36.77 20.19 8.16
C LYS A 632 -38.09 19.98 8.94
N THR A 633 -38.00 19.28 10.07
CA THR A 633 -39.18 18.93 10.89
C THR A 633 -39.53 19.98 11.96
N ALA A 634 -38.55 20.71 12.46
CA ALA A 634 -38.69 21.60 13.60
C ALA A 634 -39.29 23.00 13.31
N GLY A 635 -39.50 23.36 12.04
CA GLY A 635 -40.11 24.65 11.68
C GLY A 635 -39.17 25.87 11.91
N LYS A 636 -39.65 27.07 11.48
CA LYS A 636 -38.84 28.31 11.47
C LYS A 636 -38.52 28.90 12.86
N LYS A 637 -39.16 28.48 13.93
CA LYS A 637 -39.03 29.05 15.31
C LYS A 637 -38.26 28.14 16.29
N ALA A 638 -37.69 27.03 15.82
CA ALA A 638 -36.97 26.10 16.69
C ALA A 638 -35.68 26.72 17.26
N ASP A 639 -35.37 26.45 18.54
CA ASP A 639 -34.08 26.81 19.10
C ASP A 639 -32.98 25.98 18.47
N LEU A 640 -32.07 26.69 17.77
CA LEU A 640 -30.98 26.07 17.03
C LEU A 640 -29.98 25.34 17.95
N LYS A 641 -29.81 25.83 19.21
CA LYS A 641 -28.95 25.22 20.22
C LYS A 641 -29.50 23.86 20.62
N GLU A 642 -30.80 23.84 20.99
CA GLU A 642 -31.49 22.61 21.39
C GLU A 642 -31.53 21.57 20.25
N LEU A 643 -31.81 22.01 19.01
CA LEU A 643 -31.86 21.15 17.84
C LEU A 643 -30.50 20.48 17.53
N VAL A 644 -29.41 21.22 17.64
CA VAL A 644 -28.06 20.66 17.40
C VAL A 644 -27.70 19.67 18.50
N ASN A 645 -27.95 20.01 19.78
CA ASN A 645 -27.72 19.11 20.92
C ASN A 645 -28.53 17.82 20.79
N LEU A 646 -29.81 17.92 20.41
CA LEU A 646 -30.67 16.77 20.16
C LEU A 646 -30.10 15.90 19.04
N SER A 647 -29.69 16.50 17.93
CA SER A 647 -29.14 15.78 16.76
C SER A 647 -27.88 15.02 17.11
N ILE A 648 -26.95 15.63 17.85
CA ILE A 648 -25.72 14.98 18.34
C ILE A 648 -26.09 13.84 19.31
N THR A 649 -27.01 14.06 20.25
CA THR A 649 -27.42 13.04 21.22
C THR A 649 -28.07 11.83 20.55
N GLN A 650 -28.90 12.04 19.52
CA GLN A 650 -29.52 10.98 18.74
C GLN A 650 -28.53 10.11 17.98
N THR A 651 -27.44 10.70 17.50
CA THR A 651 -26.40 9.99 16.71
C THR A 651 -25.26 9.46 17.56
N LEU A 652 -25.13 9.88 18.83
CA LEU A 652 -23.99 9.58 19.70
C LEU A 652 -23.67 8.09 19.81
N THR A 653 -24.67 7.26 20.11
CA THR A 653 -24.49 5.81 20.28
C THR A 653 -23.97 5.17 19.00
N ARG A 654 -24.48 5.60 17.85
CA ARG A 654 -24.04 5.12 16.54
C ARG A 654 -22.59 5.53 16.27
N SER A 655 -22.24 6.80 16.48
CA SER A 655 -20.88 7.29 16.29
C SER A 655 -19.87 6.56 17.19
N ILE A 656 -20.24 6.26 18.44
CA ILE A 656 -19.39 5.47 19.33
C ILE A 656 -19.23 4.04 18.84
N TYR A 657 -20.31 3.38 18.40
CA TYR A 657 -20.25 1.99 17.96
C TYR A 657 -19.46 1.82 16.65
N THR A 658 -19.62 2.72 15.68
CA THR A 658 -18.84 2.71 14.45
C THR A 658 -17.35 2.92 14.74
N SER A 659 -17.00 3.93 15.53
CA SER A 659 -15.60 4.15 15.92
C SER A 659 -15.02 2.98 16.72
N PHE A 660 -15.82 2.34 17.58
CA PHE A 660 -15.39 1.20 18.39
C PHE A 660 -15.14 -0.05 17.54
N THR A 661 -16.01 -0.36 16.56
CA THR A 661 -15.81 -1.52 15.67
C THR A 661 -14.54 -1.40 14.84
N THR A 662 -14.29 -0.23 14.28
CA THR A 662 -13.05 0.03 13.52
C THR A 662 -11.84 0.10 14.43
N PHE A 663 -11.94 0.70 15.61
CA PHE A 663 -10.85 0.74 16.59
C PHE A 663 -10.43 -0.66 17.03
N ILE A 664 -11.38 -1.57 17.32
CA ILE A 664 -11.05 -2.91 17.80
C ILE A 664 -10.33 -3.76 16.75
N THR A 665 -10.71 -3.62 15.47
CA THR A 665 -10.01 -4.33 14.37
C THR A 665 -8.56 -3.87 14.25
N ILE A 666 -8.32 -2.56 14.24
CA ILE A 666 -6.97 -1.99 14.17
C ILE A 666 -6.18 -2.26 15.44
N PHE A 667 -6.82 -2.26 16.61
CA PHE A 667 -6.16 -2.60 17.87
C PHE A 667 -5.63 -4.04 17.87
N VAL A 668 -6.39 -5.01 17.35
CA VAL A 668 -5.91 -6.39 17.19
C VAL A 668 -4.69 -6.46 16.28
N VAL A 669 -4.71 -5.71 15.17
CA VAL A 669 -3.57 -5.58 14.25
C VAL A 669 -2.36 -4.95 14.92
N PHE A 670 -2.57 -3.92 15.74
CA PHE A 670 -1.50 -3.27 16.52
C PHE A 670 -0.84 -4.23 17.50
N VAL A 671 -1.63 -5.05 18.20
CA VAL A 671 -1.11 -5.99 19.21
C VAL A 671 -0.36 -7.16 18.56
N MET A 672 -0.88 -7.70 17.46
CA MET A 672 -0.38 -8.94 16.85
C MET A 672 0.52 -8.71 15.63
N GLY A 673 0.47 -7.53 15.02
CA GLY A 673 1.20 -7.22 13.80
C GLY A 673 2.71 -7.10 14.00
N VAL A 674 3.46 -7.25 12.91
CA VAL A 674 4.89 -6.94 12.85
C VAL A 674 5.13 -5.43 13.00
N SER A 675 6.38 -5.04 13.29
CA SER A 675 6.74 -3.63 13.60
C SER A 675 6.23 -2.63 12.55
N SER A 676 6.39 -2.93 11.26
CA SER A 676 5.92 -2.04 10.17
C SER A 676 4.40 -1.86 10.18
N ILE A 677 3.64 -2.89 10.51
CA ILE A 677 2.18 -2.82 10.63
C ILE A 677 1.76 -2.05 11.89
N ARG A 678 2.50 -2.20 13.00
CA ARG A 678 2.24 -1.44 14.24
C ARG A 678 2.46 0.06 14.04
N GLU A 679 3.51 0.45 13.31
CA GLU A 679 3.78 1.86 12.97
C GLU A 679 2.66 2.48 12.13
N PHE A 680 1.99 1.70 11.29
CA PHE A 680 0.81 2.11 10.54
C PHE A 680 -0.47 2.14 11.39
N ALA A 681 -0.69 1.10 12.20
CA ALA A 681 -1.92 0.92 12.96
C ALA A 681 -2.09 1.96 14.08
N LEU A 682 -1.02 2.30 14.79
CA LEU A 682 -1.08 3.18 15.95
C LEU A 682 -1.55 4.62 15.63
N PRO A 683 -1.04 5.31 14.60
CA PRO A 683 -1.56 6.61 14.19
C PRO A 683 -3.01 6.56 13.71
N ILE A 684 -3.44 5.50 13.05
CA ILE A 684 -4.84 5.32 12.64
C ILE A 684 -5.74 5.20 13.88
N MET A 685 -5.34 4.44 14.90
CA MET A 685 -6.09 4.36 16.16
C MET A 685 -6.28 5.74 16.80
N VAL A 686 -5.21 6.53 16.86
CA VAL A 686 -5.27 7.93 17.36
C VAL A 686 -6.23 8.76 16.51
N GLY A 687 -6.16 8.62 15.19
CA GLY A 687 -7.04 9.32 14.24
C GLY A 687 -8.52 8.93 14.41
N ILE A 688 -8.82 7.64 14.62
CA ILE A 688 -10.18 7.17 14.87
C ILE A 688 -10.75 7.79 16.16
N VAL A 689 -9.97 7.81 17.24
CA VAL A 689 -10.37 8.42 18.52
C VAL A 689 -10.55 9.93 18.35
N CYS A 690 -9.62 10.60 17.67
CA CYS A 690 -9.68 12.03 17.38
C CYS A 690 -10.91 12.37 16.53
N GLY A 691 -11.17 11.61 15.44
CA GLY A 691 -12.34 11.81 14.58
C GLY A 691 -13.68 11.56 15.29
N ALA A 692 -13.74 10.59 16.20
CA ALA A 692 -14.90 10.39 17.04
C ALA A 692 -15.14 11.59 17.98
N TYR A 693 -14.08 12.14 18.57
CA TYR A 693 -14.16 13.34 19.40
C TYR A 693 -14.56 14.57 18.58
N SER A 694 -13.89 14.84 17.47
CA SER A 694 -14.11 16.03 16.66
C SER A 694 -15.51 16.08 16.05
N SER A 695 -16.01 14.94 15.55
CA SER A 695 -17.36 14.85 14.99
C SER A 695 -18.44 15.18 16.03
N VAL A 696 -18.33 14.68 17.26
CA VAL A 696 -19.33 14.86 18.33
C VAL A 696 -19.19 16.24 18.99
N CYS A 697 -17.95 16.65 19.36
CA CYS A 697 -17.71 17.80 20.22
C CYS A 697 -17.40 19.10 19.46
N ILE A 698 -16.83 18.99 18.26
CA ILE A 698 -16.30 20.15 17.51
C ILE A 698 -17.19 20.52 16.33
N THR A 699 -17.53 19.56 15.46
CA THR A 699 -18.16 19.82 14.17
C THR A 699 -19.51 20.52 14.28
N GLY A 700 -20.42 19.99 15.13
CA GLY A 700 -21.74 20.58 15.38
C GLY A 700 -21.65 21.97 16.01
N ALA A 701 -20.67 22.16 16.92
CA ALA A 701 -20.42 23.44 17.57
C ALA A 701 -19.87 24.50 16.59
N LEU A 702 -18.95 24.12 15.70
CA LEU A 702 -18.44 24.99 14.62
C LEU A 702 -19.56 25.43 13.70
N TRP A 703 -20.40 24.48 13.22
CA TRP A 703 -21.54 24.79 12.37
C TRP A 703 -22.51 25.76 13.06
N TYR A 704 -22.81 25.55 14.33
CA TYR A 704 -23.68 26.44 15.13
C TYR A 704 -23.08 27.84 15.20
N VAL A 705 -21.80 27.99 15.48
CA VAL A 705 -21.12 29.29 15.55
C VAL A 705 -21.12 30.00 14.21
N LEU A 706 -20.80 29.30 13.11
CA LEU A 706 -20.85 29.86 11.75
C LEU A 706 -22.27 30.29 11.37
N LYS A 707 -23.30 29.53 11.75
CA LYS A 707 -24.70 29.86 11.47
C LYS A 707 -25.19 31.07 12.24
N THR A 708 -24.79 31.20 13.52
CA THR A 708 -25.34 32.25 14.41
C THR A 708 -24.54 33.57 14.40
N LYS A 709 -23.21 33.50 14.28
CA LYS A 709 -22.34 34.70 14.37
C LYS A 709 -22.01 35.31 13.01
N VAL A 710 -21.70 34.49 12.01
CA VAL A 710 -21.33 35.00 10.68
C VAL A 710 -22.56 35.39 9.86
N GLY A 711 -23.68 34.67 10.03
CA GLY A 711 -24.95 35.00 9.37
C GLY A 711 -25.63 36.30 9.87
N LYS A 712 -25.25 36.84 11.04
CA LYS A 712 -25.73 38.14 11.56
C LYS A 712 -24.89 39.34 11.05
N ARG A 713 -23.66 39.12 10.56
CA ARG A 713 -22.82 40.18 9.97
C ARG A 713 -23.07 40.39 8.46
N ALA A 714 -23.81 39.49 7.81
CA ALA A 714 -24.14 39.57 6.39
C ALA A 714 -25.59 40.05 6.14
N LYS A 715 -26.30 40.53 7.16
CA LYS A 715 -27.52 41.31 7.09
C LYS A 715 -27.20 42.70 7.65
#